data_b26143a26866fbd253ec2c6a0e351d41
#
_entry.id   b26143a26866fbd253ec2c6a0e351d41
#
_cell.length_a   1.000
_cell.length_b   1.000
_cell.length_c   1.000
_cell.angle_alpha   90.00
_cell.angle_beta   90.00
_cell.angle_gamma   90.00
#
_symmetry.space_group_name_H-M   'P 1'
#
loop_
_entity.id
_entity.type
_entity.pdbx_description
1 polymer ?
#
loop_
_entity_poly.entity_id
_entity_poly.type
_entity_poly.pdbx_seq_one_letter_code
_entity_poly.pdbx_strand_id
1 'polypeptide(L)'
;MKVYRTDEIRNVVLLGHGGSGKTSLAEAMAYVSGATNRMGKITDGNTISDFDKEEQKREFSISTSLIPIEWEKAKINILDTPGYFDFVGEVEEAVSAADAAVIVVSGKAGVEVGTEKAWELCDKYKLPRMIYVTEMDVDDASFRQVVQDLTDRYGKVIAPHFQPIRENEKLVGYVNVIKNAARRYTGVGQREECEIPEYCKPNLEIYRDKLLEAVAETSEAFMERYFDGDEFSVEEIRSAMRTEVMDGDIVPVAMGSNIQAQGVANLLSDIVRFFPSPDNRSCAGINRKTNEIFEGNYDFAKAKSAYVFKTMVDPFIGKYSFIKVCSGVLKGDDTLYNGDSDAEAKLGKIYTMAGNKPTEVSELFAGDIGAIAKLANTKTGDTLSTKNTPVMYGKTEYSKPYTYMKYICNNKGDEDKVSQALQKMMAEDVTLKTVNDSENRQTLLYGMGDQHLEITASKLATRYKCEIKLETPKVAFRETIKKKSDVDSKYKKQSGGHGQYGHVKMRFEASGDLETPYVFEEEVVGGAVPKNYFPAVEKGLQEAVVKGPLAGYPVVGVKAVLYDGSYHPVDSSEMAFKTATIQAFKKGFMEASPVLLEPIASLTVTVPDDYTGDVMGDLNKRRGRVLGMNPVSGGKQEFVADIPMTGLFGYCTVLRSMTGGRGVYSYEFSHYEQAPSDVQEAEISKRAKEE
;
A
#
# COMPACT_ATOMS: atom_id res chain seq x y z
N MET A 1 -26.33 20.00 -2.89
CA MET A 1 -26.37 19.00 -3.99
C MET A 1 -27.69 18.27 -3.91
N LYS A 2 -28.37 17.99 -5.04
CA LYS A 2 -29.58 17.18 -5.07
C LYS A 2 -29.27 15.71 -4.83
N VAL A 3 -30.31 14.91 -4.55
CA VAL A 3 -30.20 13.45 -4.50
C VAL A 3 -30.18 12.90 -5.94
N TYR A 4 -29.29 11.95 -6.21
CA TYR A 4 -29.12 11.31 -7.50
C TYR A 4 -29.49 9.83 -7.42
N ARG A 5 -30.12 9.29 -8.46
CA ARG A 5 -30.43 7.87 -8.58
C ARG A 5 -29.23 7.11 -9.12
N THR A 6 -29.23 5.80 -8.96
CA THR A 6 -28.12 4.92 -9.33
C THR A 6 -27.66 5.10 -10.79
N ASP A 7 -28.60 5.24 -11.73
CA ASP A 7 -28.31 5.44 -13.16
C ASP A 7 -27.71 6.83 -13.50
N GLU A 8 -27.90 7.82 -12.60
CA GLU A 8 -27.37 9.17 -12.73
C GLU A 8 -25.96 9.34 -12.11
N ILE A 9 -25.37 8.29 -11.52
CA ILE A 9 -24.09 8.36 -10.78
C ILE A 9 -22.93 7.84 -11.65
N ARG A 10 -21.75 8.45 -11.50
CA ARG A 10 -20.46 7.97 -12.03
C ARG A 10 -19.40 8.06 -10.94
N ASN A 11 -18.80 6.94 -10.57
CA ASN A 11 -17.70 6.90 -9.60
C ASN A 11 -16.40 6.70 -10.36
N VAL A 12 -15.59 7.74 -10.44
CA VAL A 12 -14.42 7.80 -11.32
C VAL A 12 -13.16 8.04 -10.51
N VAL A 13 -12.19 7.13 -10.62
CA VAL A 13 -10.87 7.30 -10.03
C VAL A 13 -9.90 7.90 -11.05
N LEU A 14 -9.12 8.89 -10.63
CA LEU A 14 -8.00 9.43 -11.40
C LEU A 14 -6.73 8.67 -11.03
N LEU A 15 -6.15 7.96 -11.98
CA LEU A 15 -4.93 7.17 -11.85
C LEU A 15 -3.82 7.75 -12.73
N GLY A 16 -2.56 7.47 -12.42
CA GLY A 16 -1.41 7.90 -13.22
C GLY A 16 -0.19 8.23 -12.39
N HIS A 17 0.91 8.56 -13.04
CA HIS A 17 2.21 8.85 -12.39
C HIS A 17 2.17 10.11 -11.51
N GLY A 18 3.12 10.23 -10.57
CA GLY A 18 3.34 11.46 -9.82
C GLY A 18 3.71 12.60 -10.76
N GLY A 19 3.00 13.73 -10.69
CA GLY A 19 3.24 14.85 -11.61
C GLY A 19 2.47 14.82 -12.93
N SER A 20 1.72 13.76 -13.26
CA SER A 20 0.92 13.70 -14.50
C SER A 20 -0.27 14.67 -14.56
N GLY A 21 -0.53 15.42 -13.49
CA GLY A 21 -1.58 16.45 -13.46
C GLY A 21 -2.95 15.98 -12.99
N LYS A 22 -3.07 14.87 -12.24
CA LYS A 22 -4.35 14.36 -11.69
C LYS A 22 -5.10 15.39 -10.87
N THR A 23 -4.47 15.95 -9.84
CA THR A 23 -5.06 16.95 -8.96
C THR A 23 -5.42 18.24 -9.72
N SER A 24 -4.56 18.70 -10.64
CA SER A 24 -4.88 19.83 -11.51
C SER A 24 -6.06 19.53 -12.43
N LEU A 25 -6.22 18.28 -12.88
CA LEU A 25 -7.39 17.84 -13.66
C LEU A 25 -8.66 17.85 -12.78
N ALA A 26 -8.59 17.31 -11.57
CA ALA A 26 -9.71 17.32 -10.61
C ALA A 26 -10.19 18.75 -10.31
N GLU A 27 -9.25 19.68 -10.09
CA GLU A 27 -9.55 21.12 -9.92
C GLU A 27 -10.22 21.73 -11.16
N ALA A 28 -9.69 21.43 -12.35
CA ALA A 28 -10.27 21.92 -13.60
C ALA A 28 -11.68 21.35 -13.84
N MET A 29 -11.92 20.06 -13.51
CA MET A 29 -13.24 19.44 -13.58
C MET A 29 -14.24 20.11 -12.61
N ALA A 30 -13.82 20.39 -11.38
CA ALA A 30 -14.64 21.08 -10.39
C ALA A 30 -14.94 22.53 -10.81
N TYR A 31 -13.98 23.22 -11.44
CA TYR A 31 -14.16 24.58 -11.92
C TYR A 31 -15.10 24.64 -13.14
N VAL A 32 -14.88 23.80 -14.15
CA VAL A 32 -15.69 23.75 -15.37
C VAL A 32 -17.14 23.34 -15.09
N SER A 33 -17.36 22.44 -14.14
CA SER A 33 -18.70 22.04 -13.71
C SER A 33 -19.43 23.08 -12.85
N GLY A 34 -18.72 24.13 -12.41
CA GLY A 34 -19.29 25.15 -11.50
C GLY A 34 -19.37 24.70 -10.04
N ALA A 35 -18.80 23.57 -9.66
CA ALA A 35 -18.71 23.13 -8.27
C ALA A 35 -17.82 24.06 -7.43
N THR A 36 -16.89 24.76 -8.06
CA THR A 36 -16.10 25.84 -7.46
C THR A 36 -16.09 27.07 -8.38
N ASN A 37 -15.99 28.25 -7.80
CA ASN A 37 -15.93 29.51 -8.53
C ASN A 37 -14.47 29.93 -8.88
N ARG A 38 -13.48 29.20 -8.43
CA ARG A 38 -12.07 29.39 -8.75
C ARG A 38 -11.39 28.05 -8.92
N MET A 39 -10.41 28.00 -9.78
CA MET A 39 -9.55 26.84 -9.91
C MET A 39 -8.35 26.98 -8.98
N GLY A 40 -8.16 26.01 -8.07
CA GLY A 40 -7.01 25.95 -7.18
C GLY A 40 -5.71 25.58 -7.92
N LYS A 41 -4.59 25.87 -7.29
CA LYS A 41 -3.24 25.49 -7.80
C LYS A 41 -2.46 24.79 -6.71
N ILE A 42 -1.72 23.76 -7.08
CA ILE A 42 -0.87 22.98 -6.16
C ILE A 42 0.17 23.90 -5.51
N THR A 43 0.85 24.74 -6.30
CA THR A 43 1.86 25.70 -5.83
C THR A 43 1.33 26.75 -4.86
N ASP A 44 0.03 27.07 -4.94
CA ASP A 44 -0.62 28.01 -4.01
C ASP A 44 -1.17 27.33 -2.76
N GLY A 45 -1.09 25.97 -2.68
CA GLY A 45 -1.60 25.16 -1.57
C GLY A 45 -3.11 25.33 -1.34
N ASN A 46 -3.90 25.56 -2.40
CA ASN A 46 -5.31 25.92 -2.27
C ASN A 46 -6.27 25.06 -3.12
N THR A 47 -5.82 23.86 -3.51
CA THR A 47 -6.65 22.87 -4.19
C THR A 47 -7.67 22.26 -3.24
N ILE A 48 -8.74 21.67 -3.78
CA ILE A 48 -9.76 20.94 -3.00
C ILE A 48 -9.18 19.64 -2.45
N SER A 49 -8.35 18.94 -3.25
CA SER A 49 -7.78 17.64 -2.93
C SER A 49 -6.72 17.73 -1.85
N ASP A 50 -5.72 18.60 -2.03
CA ASP A 50 -4.53 18.66 -1.18
C ASP A 50 -4.77 19.64 -0.03
N PHE A 51 -5.63 19.27 0.91
CA PHE A 51 -5.98 20.08 2.08
C PHE A 51 -5.10 19.80 3.31
N ASP A 52 -4.35 18.70 3.34
CA ASP A 52 -3.40 18.41 4.41
C ASP A 52 -2.15 19.31 4.28
N LYS A 53 -1.65 19.80 5.41
CA LYS A 53 -0.47 20.67 5.44
C LYS A 53 0.79 20.00 4.86
N GLU A 54 0.91 18.69 4.98
CA GLU A 54 2.02 17.93 4.40
C GLU A 54 1.91 17.86 2.87
N GLU A 55 0.70 17.74 2.31
CA GLU A 55 0.46 17.81 0.87
C GLU A 55 0.80 19.20 0.32
N GLN A 56 0.31 20.25 0.98
CA GLN A 56 0.56 21.63 0.60
C GLN A 56 2.06 21.99 0.66
N LYS A 57 2.76 21.55 1.71
CA LYS A 57 4.19 21.78 1.89
C LYS A 57 5.05 21.07 0.86
N ARG A 58 4.63 19.87 0.44
CA ARG A 58 5.37 19.00 -0.47
C ARG A 58 4.94 19.13 -1.92
N GLU A 59 3.84 19.82 -2.18
CA GLU A 59 3.25 20.03 -3.50
C GLU A 59 2.88 18.72 -4.22
N PHE A 60 2.46 17.70 -3.46
CA PHE A 60 1.91 16.46 -4.00
C PHE A 60 0.88 15.81 -3.06
N SER A 61 -0.05 15.05 -3.63
CA SER A 61 -1.10 14.34 -2.91
C SER A 61 -0.56 13.14 -2.14
N ILE A 62 -0.97 12.99 -0.89
CA ILE A 62 -0.63 11.88 0.00
C ILE A 62 -1.84 10.98 0.20
N SER A 63 -3.04 11.56 0.30
CA SER A 63 -4.27 10.84 0.56
C SER A 63 -5.26 11.02 -0.60
N THR A 64 -6.11 10.02 -0.81
CA THR A 64 -7.19 10.11 -1.80
C THR A 64 -8.26 11.09 -1.33
N SER A 65 -8.63 12.02 -2.20
CA SER A 65 -9.69 13.00 -1.98
C SER A 65 -10.90 12.74 -2.87
N LEU A 66 -12.11 12.95 -2.30
CA LEU A 66 -13.36 12.86 -3.02
C LEU A 66 -13.82 14.27 -3.43
N ILE A 67 -14.20 14.45 -4.71
CA ILE A 67 -14.76 15.69 -5.25
C ILE A 67 -16.02 15.33 -6.04
N PRO A 68 -17.21 15.51 -5.45
CA PRO A 68 -18.47 15.32 -6.16
C PRO A 68 -18.81 16.57 -7.00
N ILE A 69 -19.10 16.35 -8.27
CA ILE A 69 -19.53 17.40 -9.21
C ILE A 69 -20.82 17.01 -9.93
N GLU A 70 -21.50 17.99 -10.50
CA GLU A 70 -22.72 17.80 -11.30
C GLU A 70 -22.44 18.16 -12.77
N TRP A 71 -22.75 17.25 -13.70
CA TRP A 71 -22.56 17.45 -15.13
C TRP A 71 -23.61 16.71 -15.96
N GLU A 72 -24.22 17.37 -16.94
CA GLU A 72 -25.20 16.79 -17.87
C GLU A 72 -26.26 15.90 -17.16
N LYS A 73 -26.80 16.35 -16.03
CA LYS A 73 -27.77 15.64 -15.16
C LYS A 73 -27.19 14.46 -14.34
N ALA A 74 -25.90 14.15 -14.48
CA ALA A 74 -25.25 13.14 -13.69
C ALA A 74 -24.47 13.76 -12.52
N LYS A 75 -24.29 12.97 -11.45
CA LYS A 75 -23.33 13.20 -10.38
C LYS A 75 -22.07 12.41 -10.68
N ILE A 76 -20.94 13.09 -10.76
CA ILE A 76 -19.63 12.44 -10.92
C ILE A 76 -18.88 12.55 -9.59
N ASN A 77 -18.64 11.43 -8.94
CA ASN A 77 -17.78 11.35 -7.77
C ASN A 77 -16.34 11.12 -8.27
N ILE A 78 -15.51 12.15 -8.22
CA ILE A 78 -14.10 12.08 -8.60
C ILE A 78 -13.29 11.64 -7.38
N LEU A 79 -12.53 10.57 -7.51
CA LEU A 79 -11.57 10.08 -6.54
C LEU A 79 -10.17 10.45 -7.03
N ASP A 80 -9.63 11.57 -6.54
CA ASP A 80 -8.28 12.03 -6.88
C ASP A 80 -7.25 11.33 -6.01
N THR A 81 -6.34 10.57 -6.64
CA THR A 81 -5.40 9.66 -5.95
C THR A 81 -3.96 10.17 -5.97
N PRO A 82 -3.17 9.81 -4.95
CA PRO A 82 -1.72 10.01 -4.97
C PRO A 82 -1.07 9.34 -6.17
N GLY A 83 0.00 9.93 -6.70
CA GLY A 83 0.78 9.35 -7.79
C GLY A 83 2.07 8.67 -7.35
N TYR A 84 2.50 8.85 -6.10
CA TYR A 84 3.69 8.22 -5.55
C TYR A 84 3.39 6.83 -4.99
N PHE A 85 4.27 5.87 -5.24
CA PHE A 85 4.10 4.47 -4.89
C PHE A 85 4.09 4.20 -3.38
N ASP A 86 4.60 5.15 -2.60
CA ASP A 86 4.57 5.10 -1.13
C ASP A 86 3.14 5.19 -0.57
N PHE A 87 2.17 5.66 -1.36
CA PHE A 87 0.77 5.82 -0.95
C PHE A 87 -0.17 4.91 -1.73
N VAL A 88 0.32 3.75 -2.15
CA VAL A 88 -0.48 2.77 -2.92
C VAL A 88 -1.73 2.31 -2.19
N GLY A 89 -1.72 2.25 -0.86
CA GLY A 89 -2.91 1.91 -0.06
C GLY A 89 -4.08 2.86 -0.31
N GLU A 90 -3.82 4.15 -0.42
CA GLU A 90 -4.80 5.18 -0.76
C GLU A 90 -5.38 4.99 -2.16
N VAL A 91 -4.55 4.56 -3.12
CA VAL A 91 -4.99 4.24 -4.48
C VAL A 91 -5.88 3.00 -4.48
N GLU A 92 -5.51 1.96 -3.73
CA GLU A 92 -6.27 0.71 -3.60
C GLU A 92 -7.64 0.96 -2.94
N GLU A 93 -7.72 1.84 -1.93
CA GLU A 93 -8.99 2.28 -1.33
C GLU A 93 -9.89 2.95 -2.39
N ALA A 94 -9.36 3.90 -3.16
CA ALA A 94 -10.11 4.61 -4.18
C ALA A 94 -10.60 3.69 -5.30
N VAL A 95 -9.74 2.80 -5.79
CA VAL A 95 -10.07 1.81 -6.84
C VAL A 95 -11.18 0.87 -6.38
N SER A 96 -11.21 0.47 -5.10
CA SER A 96 -12.27 -0.39 -4.55
C SER A 96 -13.66 0.25 -4.58
N ALA A 97 -13.72 1.59 -4.58
CA ALA A 97 -14.96 2.35 -4.61
C ALA A 97 -15.34 2.84 -6.03
N ALA A 98 -14.41 2.83 -6.97
CA ALA A 98 -14.63 3.32 -8.32
C ALA A 98 -15.41 2.32 -9.19
N ASP A 99 -16.10 2.85 -10.21
CA ASP A 99 -16.77 2.06 -11.26
C ASP A 99 -16.02 2.16 -12.59
N ALA A 100 -15.20 3.19 -12.75
CA ALA A 100 -14.35 3.42 -13.92
C ALA A 100 -13.13 4.27 -13.55
N ALA A 101 -12.13 4.30 -14.43
CA ALA A 101 -10.88 5.03 -14.24
C ALA A 101 -10.56 5.98 -15.40
N VAL A 102 -10.03 7.16 -15.06
CA VAL A 102 -9.32 8.02 -16.01
C VAL A 102 -7.84 7.91 -15.72
N ILE A 103 -7.07 7.35 -16.65
CA ILE A 103 -5.62 7.28 -16.57
C ILE A 103 -5.06 8.59 -17.13
N VAL A 104 -4.42 9.36 -16.28
CA VAL A 104 -3.90 10.69 -16.60
C VAL A 104 -2.43 10.58 -16.98
N VAL A 105 -2.11 11.01 -18.20
CA VAL A 105 -0.78 10.93 -18.81
C VAL A 105 -0.30 12.32 -19.18
N SER A 106 0.93 12.66 -18.82
CA SER A 106 1.54 13.93 -19.24
C SER A 106 1.83 13.93 -20.76
N GLY A 107 1.40 14.94 -21.47
CA GLY A 107 1.70 15.10 -22.89
C GLY A 107 3.18 15.36 -23.17
N LYS A 108 3.92 15.84 -22.16
CA LYS A 108 5.36 16.08 -22.21
C LYS A 108 6.18 14.87 -21.77
N ALA A 109 5.85 14.26 -20.63
CA ALA A 109 6.60 13.13 -20.09
C ALA A 109 6.27 11.80 -20.80
N GLY A 110 5.07 11.69 -21.40
CA GLY A 110 4.62 10.47 -22.06
C GLY A 110 4.19 9.39 -21.10
N VAL A 111 4.34 8.13 -21.52
CA VAL A 111 3.95 6.94 -20.74
C VAL A 111 5.01 6.65 -19.68
N GLU A 112 4.64 6.78 -18.43
CA GLU A 112 5.51 6.57 -17.27
C GLU A 112 5.07 5.33 -16.48
N VAL A 113 5.90 4.89 -15.51
CA VAL A 113 5.63 3.70 -14.68
C VAL A 113 4.29 3.78 -13.94
N GLY A 114 3.88 4.97 -13.49
CA GLY A 114 2.56 5.16 -12.89
C GLY A 114 1.41 4.91 -13.85
N THR A 115 1.59 5.14 -15.15
CA THR A 115 0.63 4.79 -16.20
C THR A 115 0.51 3.26 -16.34
N GLU A 116 1.66 2.56 -16.35
CA GLU A 116 1.72 1.10 -16.43
C GLU A 116 1.00 0.46 -15.22
N LYS A 117 1.29 0.93 -14.02
CA LYS A 117 0.63 0.45 -12.78
C LYS A 117 -0.86 0.78 -12.73
N ALA A 118 -1.25 1.96 -13.23
CA ALA A 118 -2.67 2.31 -13.35
C ALA A 118 -3.40 1.35 -14.29
N TRP A 119 -2.77 0.97 -15.39
CA TRP A 119 -3.31 -0.02 -16.31
C TRP A 119 -3.44 -1.39 -15.66
N GLU A 120 -2.40 -1.89 -14.99
CA GLU A 120 -2.42 -3.16 -14.24
C GLU A 120 -3.54 -3.18 -13.17
N LEU A 121 -3.76 -2.06 -12.47
CA LEU A 121 -4.85 -1.94 -11.49
C LEU A 121 -6.23 -2.01 -12.16
N CYS A 122 -6.40 -1.35 -13.31
CA CYS A 122 -7.65 -1.43 -14.05
C CYS A 122 -7.94 -2.86 -14.53
N ASP A 123 -6.91 -3.61 -14.97
CA ASP A 123 -7.05 -5.01 -15.34
C ASP A 123 -7.42 -5.90 -14.15
N LYS A 124 -6.71 -5.73 -13.01
CA LYS A 124 -6.98 -6.47 -11.77
C LYS A 124 -8.41 -6.30 -11.27
N TYR A 125 -8.93 -5.07 -11.30
CA TYR A 125 -10.28 -4.74 -10.81
C TYR A 125 -11.34 -4.71 -11.91
N LYS A 126 -10.98 -5.05 -13.16
CA LYS A 126 -11.84 -5.01 -14.33
C LYS A 126 -12.57 -3.66 -14.45
N LEU A 127 -11.83 -2.57 -14.32
CA LEU A 127 -12.36 -1.23 -14.45
C LEU A 127 -12.35 -0.78 -15.90
N PRO A 128 -13.51 -0.38 -16.45
CA PRO A 128 -13.56 0.43 -17.65
C PRO A 128 -12.66 1.66 -17.51
N ARG A 129 -11.94 2.01 -18.57
CA ARG A 129 -10.96 3.09 -18.49
C ARG A 129 -10.95 3.96 -19.73
N MET A 130 -10.52 5.21 -19.56
CA MET A 130 -10.09 6.09 -20.65
C MET A 130 -8.78 6.77 -20.28
N ILE A 131 -8.07 7.26 -21.27
CA ILE A 131 -6.83 8.01 -21.07
C ILE A 131 -7.10 9.48 -21.32
N TYR A 132 -6.55 10.33 -20.45
CA TYR A 132 -6.55 11.76 -20.64
C TYR A 132 -5.13 12.30 -20.67
N VAL A 133 -4.73 12.85 -21.83
CA VAL A 133 -3.40 13.44 -22.01
C VAL A 133 -3.45 14.90 -21.62
N THR A 134 -2.73 15.23 -20.55
CA THR A 134 -2.64 16.59 -19.98
C THR A 134 -1.52 17.40 -20.61
N GLU A 135 -1.35 18.65 -20.17
CA GLU A 135 -0.22 19.53 -20.53
C GLU A 135 -0.09 19.80 -22.03
N MET A 136 -1.20 19.78 -22.77
CA MET A 136 -1.18 20.04 -24.22
C MET A 136 -0.90 21.48 -24.56
N ASP A 137 -0.82 22.37 -23.58
CA ASP A 137 -0.44 23.80 -23.70
C ASP A 137 1.05 24.05 -23.46
N VAL A 138 1.82 23.02 -23.10
CA VAL A 138 3.26 23.14 -22.85
C VAL A 138 4.04 22.86 -24.12
N ASP A 139 5.15 23.60 -24.31
CA ASP A 139 6.13 23.28 -25.35
C ASP A 139 6.63 21.83 -25.15
N ASP A 140 7.04 21.19 -26.21
CA ASP A 140 7.48 19.78 -26.20
C ASP A 140 6.36 18.71 -25.91
N ALA A 141 5.12 19.12 -25.66
CA ALA A 141 4.02 18.15 -25.54
C ALA A 141 3.65 17.57 -26.91
N SER A 142 3.58 16.24 -27.00
CA SER A 142 3.25 15.53 -28.24
C SER A 142 2.18 14.50 -28.07
N PHE A 143 0.93 14.85 -28.37
CA PHE A 143 -0.18 13.91 -28.35
C PHE A 143 0.06 12.68 -29.24
N ARG A 144 0.60 12.92 -30.44
CA ARG A 144 0.92 11.85 -31.39
C ARG A 144 1.91 10.83 -30.82
N GLN A 145 2.98 11.31 -30.16
CA GLN A 145 3.99 10.42 -29.56
C GLN A 145 3.37 9.61 -28.41
N VAL A 146 2.58 10.25 -27.54
CA VAL A 146 1.90 9.57 -26.43
C VAL A 146 0.95 8.48 -26.96
N VAL A 147 0.16 8.78 -28.01
CA VAL A 147 -0.74 7.78 -28.62
C VAL A 147 0.05 6.64 -29.26
N GLN A 148 1.18 6.92 -29.89
CA GLN A 148 2.05 5.88 -30.44
C GLN A 148 2.61 4.97 -29.33
N ASP A 149 3.17 5.56 -28.28
CA ASP A 149 3.74 4.81 -27.14
C ASP A 149 2.68 3.94 -26.45
N LEU A 150 1.45 4.45 -26.31
CA LEU A 150 0.31 3.70 -25.78
C LEU A 150 -0.07 2.54 -26.71
N THR A 151 -0.11 2.79 -28.01
CA THR A 151 -0.46 1.78 -29.01
C THR A 151 0.59 0.67 -29.08
N ASP A 152 1.86 1.03 -29.00
CA ASP A 152 2.97 0.06 -29.02
C ASP A 152 2.95 -0.86 -27.78
N ARG A 153 2.47 -0.34 -26.63
CA ARG A 153 2.39 -1.11 -25.38
C ARG A 153 1.10 -1.92 -25.22
N TYR A 154 -0.03 -1.31 -25.58
CA TYR A 154 -1.36 -1.86 -25.26
C TYR A 154 -2.14 -2.30 -26.50
N GLY A 155 -1.60 -2.05 -27.68
CA GLY A 155 -2.15 -2.53 -28.94
C GLY A 155 -3.34 -1.74 -29.46
N LYS A 156 -4.18 -2.44 -30.22
CA LYS A 156 -5.29 -1.83 -30.99
C LYS A 156 -6.43 -1.28 -30.13
N VAL A 157 -6.49 -1.60 -28.84
CA VAL A 157 -7.52 -1.08 -27.93
C VAL A 157 -7.44 0.45 -27.75
N ILE A 158 -6.29 1.06 -28.06
CA ILE A 158 -6.07 2.50 -27.94
C ILE A 158 -6.79 3.24 -29.05
N ALA A 159 -7.82 4.02 -28.70
CA ALA A 159 -8.71 4.70 -29.62
C ALA A 159 -8.74 6.23 -29.37
N PRO A 160 -7.87 7.01 -30.00
CA PRO A 160 -7.93 8.47 -29.94
C PRO A 160 -9.21 8.98 -30.58
N HIS A 161 -10.05 9.67 -29.81
CA HIS A 161 -11.31 10.24 -30.30
C HIS A 161 -11.31 11.77 -30.31
N PHE A 162 -10.20 12.38 -29.87
CA PHE A 162 -9.87 13.77 -30.08
C PHE A 162 -8.44 13.90 -30.59
N GLN A 163 -8.20 14.94 -31.39
CA GLN A 163 -6.88 15.34 -31.86
C GLN A 163 -6.68 16.83 -31.56
N PRO A 164 -5.53 17.26 -30.98
CA PRO A 164 -5.28 18.65 -30.67
C PRO A 164 -5.08 19.49 -31.97
N ILE A 165 -5.61 20.70 -31.96
CA ILE A 165 -5.24 21.76 -32.92
C ILE A 165 -4.27 22.68 -32.20
N ARG A 166 -3.03 22.77 -32.68
CA ARG A 166 -1.98 23.60 -32.10
C ARG A 166 -1.51 24.65 -33.12
N GLU A 167 -1.40 25.90 -32.66
CA GLU A 167 -0.85 27.00 -33.44
C GLU A 167 0.23 27.68 -32.61
N ASN A 168 1.41 27.85 -33.17
CA ASN A 168 2.56 28.38 -32.46
C ASN A 168 2.81 27.69 -31.11
N GLU A 169 2.77 26.36 -31.14
CA GLU A 169 2.95 25.45 -29.98
C GLU A 169 1.85 25.53 -28.88
N LYS A 170 0.85 26.37 -29.05
CA LYS A 170 -0.28 26.52 -28.13
C LYS A 170 -1.47 25.69 -28.55
N LEU A 171 -2.14 25.07 -27.59
CA LEU A 171 -3.40 24.40 -27.81
C LEU A 171 -4.51 25.43 -28.07
N VAL A 172 -5.06 25.44 -29.27
CA VAL A 172 -6.10 26.40 -29.68
C VAL A 172 -7.45 25.77 -29.96
N GLY A 173 -7.50 24.44 -30.09
CA GLY A 173 -8.72 23.73 -30.40
C GLY A 173 -8.53 22.23 -30.49
N TYR A 174 -9.51 21.53 -31.04
CA TYR A 174 -9.48 20.09 -31.23
C TYR A 174 -10.30 19.66 -32.45
N VAL A 175 -9.92 18.54 -33.03
CA VAL A 175 -10.73 17.77 -33.96
C VAL A 175 -11.41 16.63 -33.20
N ASN A 176 -12.73 16.51 -33.33
CA ASN A 176 -13.49 15.39 -32.79
C ASN A 176 -13.59 14.30 -33.88
N VAL A 177 -12.95 13.18 -33.65
CA VAL A 177 -12.85 12.05 -34.59
C VAL A 177 -14.21 11.40 -34.83
N ILE A 178 -15.05 11.27 -33.78
CA ILE A 178 -16.41 10.69 -33.89
C ILE A 178 -17.27 11.54 -34.81
N LYS A 179 -17.25 12.86 -34.62
CA LYS A 179 -18.08 13.80 -35.37
C LYS A 179 -17.47 14.23 -36.70
N ASN A 180 -16.22 13.94 -36.94
CA ASN A 180 -15.42 14.45 -38.08
C ASN A 180 -15.52 15.99 -38.21
N ALA A 181 -15.35 16.70 -37.08
CA ALA A 181 -15.54 18.14 -37.00
C ALA A 181 -14.51 18.77 -36.07
N ALA A 182 -14.09 19.99 -36.39
CA ALA A 182 -13.13 20.74 -35.58
C ALA A 182 -13.78 21.89 -34.81
N ARG A 183 -13.20 22.23 -33.65
CA ARG A 183 -13.62 23.36 -32.81
C ARG A 183 -12.45 24.09 -32.21
N ARG A 184 -12.56 25.42 -32.12
CA ARG A 184 -11.64 26.28 -31.40
C ARG A 184 -12.18 26.65 -30.02
N TYR A 185 -11.27 26.76 -29.05
CA TYR A 185 -11.60 27.29 -27.74
C TYR A 185 -11.71 28.81 -27.80
N THR A 186 -12.83 29.34 -27.26
CA THR A 186 -13.08 30.81 -27.18
C THR A 186 -13.10 31.28 -25.73
N GLY A 187 -13.09 30.36 -24.76
CA GLY A 187 -13.06 30.62 -23.34
C GLY A 187 -13.18 29.34 -22.56
N VAL A 188 -13.23 29.45 -21.22
CA VAL A 188 -13.41 28.28 -20.34
C VAL A 188 -14.76 27.62 -20.64
N GLY A 189 -14.70 26.34 -21.08
CA GLY A 189 -15.88 25.58 -21.49
C GLY A 189 -16.55 26.06 -22.77
N GLN A 190 -16.09 27.14 -23.38
CA GLN A 190 -16.66 27.74 -24.61
C GLN A 190 -15.84 27.33 -25.83
N ARG A 191 -16.54 27.12 -26.94
CA ARG A 191 -15.95 26.66 -28.21
C ARG A 191 -16.84 27.03 -29.39
N GLU A 192 -16.23 27.26 -30.51
CA GLU A 192 -16.90 27.53 -31.79
C GLU A 192 -16.41 26.54 -32.88
N GLU A 193 -17.21 26.32 -33.88
CA GLU A 193 -16.85 25.46 -35.02
C GLU A 193 -15.81 26.16 -35.91
N CYS A 194 -14.88 25.35 -36.44
CA CYS A 194 -13.88 25.82 -37.36
C CYS A 194 -13.58 24.76 -38.43
N GLU A 195 -12.86 25.13 -39.47
CA GLU A 195 -12.38 24.18 -40.47
C GLU A 195 -11.32 23.24 -39.88
N ILE A 196 -11.28 21.98 -40.36
CA ILE A 196 -10.25 21.03 -39.99
C ILE A 196 -8.94 21.44 -40.66
N PRO A 197 -7.87 21.78 -39.88
CA PRO A 197 -6.59 22.11 -40.44
C PRO A 197 -6.01 20.99 -41.31
N GLU A 198 -5.39 21.34 -42.42
CA GLU A 198 -4.82 20.36 -43.38
C GLU A 198 -3.84 19.38 -42.71
N TYR A 199 -3.01 19.89 -41.80
CA TYR A 199 -2.05 19.05 -41.07
C TYR A 199 -2.69 18.02 -40.09
N CYS A 200 -3.96 18.21 -39.74
CA CYS A 200 -4.71 17.26 -38.91
C CYS A 200 -5.30 16.06 -39.70
N LYS A 201 -5.59 16.27 -41.01
CA LYS A 201 -6.30 15.30 -41.83
C LYS A 201 -5.67 13.91 -41.88
N PRO A 202 -4.33 13.75 -42.06
CA PRO A 202 -3.73 12.42 -42.15
C PRO A 202 -3.91 11.57 -40.86
N ASN A 203 -3.75 12.19 -39.70
CA ASN A 203 -3.96 11.51 -38.43
C ASN A 203 -5.46 11.27 -38.16
N LEU A 204 -6.31 12.20 -38.55
CA LEU A 204 -7.75 12.07 -38.41
C LEU A 204 -8.28 10.84 -39.17
N GLU A 205 -7.83 10.63 -40.40
CA GLU A 205 -8.18 9.45 -41.19
C GLU A 205 -7.77 8.17 -40.48
N ILE A 206 -6.50 8.08 -40.02
CA ILE A 206 -6.01 6.90 -39.29
C ILE A 206 -6.81 6.63 -38.02
N TYR A 207 -7.09 7.68 -37.23
CA TYR A 207 -7.85 7.51 -35.98
C TYR A 207 -9.31 7.13 -36.24
N ARG A 208 -9.90 7.72 -37.29
CA ARG A 208 -11.29 7.43 -37.65
C ARG A 208 -11.46 6.00 -38.19
N ASP A 209 -10.55 5.54 -39.05
CA ASP A 209 -10.58 4.17 -39.58
C ASP A 209 -10.47 3.14 -38.44
N LYS A 210 -9.53 3.31 -37.52
CA LYS A 210 -9.40 2.45 -36.35
C LYS A 210 -10.67 2.45 -35.48
N LEU A 211 -11.28 3.61 -35.28
CA LEU A 211 -12.50 3.73 -34.48
C LEU A 211 -13.68 3.03 -35.17
N LEU A 212 -13.84 3.19 -36.51
CA LEU A 212 -14.91 2.55 -37.27
C LEU A 212 -14.72 1.04 -37.38
N GLU A 213 -13.46 0.57 -37.47
CA GLU A 213 -13.15 -0.87 -37.41
C GLU A 213 -13.59 -1.47 -36.06
N ALA A 214 -13.23 -0.81 -34.94
CA ALA A 214 -13.66 -1.24 -33.62
C ALA A 214 -15.20 -1.22 -33.48
N VAL A 215 -15.88 -0.19 -33.99
CA VAL A 215 -17.34 -0.13 -34.00
C VAL A 215 -17.94 -1.30 -34.83
N ALA A 216 -17.34 -1.63 -35.95
CA ALA A 216 -17.78 -2.74 -36.78
C ALA A 216 -17.67 -4.09 -36.06
N GLU A 217 -16.65 -4.31 -35.27
CA GLU A 217 -16.44 -5.55 -34.47
C GLU A 217 -17.55 -5.79 -33.44
N THR A 218 -18.38 -4.81 -33.08
CA THR A 218 -19.42 -4.92 -32.04
C THR A 218 -20.63 -5.77 -32.46
N SER A 219 -20.91 -5.95 -33.77
CA SER A 219 -21.98 -6.81 -34.24
C SER A 219 -21.81 -7.21 -35.72
N GLU A 220 -22.33 -8.37 -36.08
CA GLU A 220 -22.34 -8.84 -37.48
C GLU A 220 -22.97 -7.81 -38.44
N ALA A 221 -24.08 -7.16 -38.04
CA ALA A 221 -24.73 -6.13 -38.82
C ALA A 221 -23.88 -4.90 -39.07
N PHE A 222 -23.08 -4.50 -38.07
CA PHE A 222 -22.13 -3.39 -38.24
C PHE A 222 -20.92 -3.80 -39.06
N MET A 223 -20.47 -5.04 -38.96
CA MET A 223 -19.40 -5.60 -39.77
C MET A 223 -19.78 -5.62 -41.27
N GLU A 224 -20.98 -6.08 -41.61
CA GLU A 224 -21.48 -6.08 -42.99
C GLU A 224 -21.52 -4.65 -43.56
N ARG A 225 -22.09 -3.70 -42.82
CA ARG A 225 -22.18 -2.29 -43.25
C ARG A 225 -20.79 -1.65 -43.44
N TYR A 226 -19.86 -1.98 -42.58
CA TYR A 226 -18.48 -1.48 -42.69
C TYR A 226 -17.80 -1.94 -43.99
N PHE A 227 -17.95 -3.23 -44.34
CA PHE A 227 -17.41 -3.77 -45.59
C PHE A 227 -18.16 -3.26 -46.86
N ASP A 228 -19.45 -2.94 -46.73
CA ASP A 228 -20.23 -2.33 -47.79
C ASP A 228 -19.92 -0.82 -47.97
N GLY A 229 -19.17 -0.24 -47.06
CA GLY A 229 -18.79 1.18 -47.08
C GLY A 229 -19.88 2.14 -46.60
N ASP A 230 -20.88 1.61 -45.87
CA ASP A 230 -21.94 2.42 -45.28
C ASP A 230 -21.44 3.28 -44.13
N GLU A 231 -21.92 4.51 -44.05
CA GLU A 231 -21.61 5.41 -42.96
C GLU A 231 -22.34 5.05 -41.65
N PHE A 232 -21.66 5.15 -40.51
CA PHE A 232 -22.28 5.06 -39.19
C PHE A 232 -22.67 6.46 -38.68
N SER A 233 -23.84 6.56 -38.07
CA SER A 233 -24.27 7.76 -37.37
C SER A 233 -23.43 7.99 -36.11
N VAL A 234 -23.38 9.22 -35.66
CA VAL A 234 -22.65 9.59 -34.40
C VAL A 234 -23.20 8.83 -33.19
N GLU A 235 -24.51 8.58 -33.18
CA GLU A 235 -25.20 7.84 -32.10
C GLU A 235 -24.84 6.36 -32.11
N GLU A 236 -24.74 5.72 -33.28
CA GLU A 236 -24.30 4.32 -33.44
C GLU A 236 -22.84 4.19 -32.96
N ILE A 237 -21.94 5.07 -33.39
CA ILE A 237 -20.56 5.06 -32.96
C ILE A 237 -20.45 5.20 -31.43
N ARG A 238 -21.21 6.12 -30.82
CA ARG A 238 -21.21 6.32 -29.37
C ARG A 238 -21.75 5.15 -28.58
N SER A 239 -22.82 4.52 -29.10
CA SER A 239 -23.42 3.35 -28.47
C SER A 239 -22.45 2.17 -28.50
N ALA A 240 -21.81 1.92 -29.63
CA ALA A 240 -20.79 0.89 -29.79
C ALA A 240 -19.59 1.18 -28.84
N MET A 241 -19.04 2.40 -28.88
CA MET A 241 -17.94 2.78 -27.96
C MET A 241 -18.30 2.58 -26.50
N ARG A 242 -19.55 2.88 -26.09
CA ARG A 242 -19.96 2.65 -24.70
C ARG A 242 -19.87 1.16 -24.34
N THR A 243 -20.31 0.26 -25.18
CA THR A 243 -20.22 -1.19 -24.96
C THR A 243 -18.77 -1.63 -24.90
N GLU A 244 -17.96 -1.27 -25.88
CA GLU A 244 -16.54 -1.64 -25.96
C GLU A 244 -15.68 -1.07 -24.81
N VAL A 245 -16.01 0.14 -24.34
CA VAL A 245 -15.34 0.73 -23.16
C VAL A 245 -15.70 -0.03 -21.89
N MET A 246 -16.95 -0.46 -21.74
CA MET A 246 -17.41 -1.25 -20.61
C MET A 246 -16.77 -2.64 -20.57
N ASP A 247 -16.57 -3.25 -21.73
CA ASP A 247 -15.96 -4.58 -21.88
C ASP A 247 -14.41 -4.51 -21.85
N GLY A 248 -13.85 -3.31 -22.04
CA GLY A 248 -12.40 -3.05 -22.01
C GLY A 248 -11.71 -3.24 -23.38
N ASP A 249 -12.48 -3.43 -24.45
CA ASP A 249 -12.00 -3.67 -25.81
C ASP A 249 -11.62 -2.37 -26.53
N ILE A 250 -12.16 -1.23 -26.08
CA ILE A 250 -11.74 0.12 -26.48
C ILE A 250 -11.33 0.93 -25.27
N VAL A 251 -10.20 1.63 -25.39
CA VAL A 251 -9.73 2.63 -24.42
C VAL A 251 -9.65 3.99 -25.12
N PRO A 252 -10.66 4.85 -24.95
CA PRO A 252 -10.68 6.17 -25.55
C PRO A 252 -9.52 7.04 -25.06
N VAL A 253 -8.89 7.81 -25.96
CA VAL A 253 -7.85 8.79 -25.59
C VAL A 253 -8.37 10.19 -25.89
N ALA A 254 -8.54 10.98 -24.84
CA ALA A 254 -8.85 12.39 -24.88
C ALA A 254 -7.61 13.24 -24.46
N MET A 255 -7.70 14.54 -24.59
CA MET A 255 -6.59 15.43 -24.26
C MET A 255 -7.04 16.83 -23.88
N GLY A 256 -6.15 17.58 -23.23
CA GLY A 256 -6.41 18.98 -22.92
C GLY A 256 -5.31 19.68 -22.13
N SER A 257 -5.64 20.88 -21.69
CA SER A 257 -4.85 21.66 -20.72
C SER A 257 -5.65 21.86 -19.45
N ASN A 258 -5.14 21.35 -18.34
CA ASN A 258 -5.78 21.51 -17.03
C ASN A 258 -5.73 22.98 -16.57
N ILE A 259 -4.58 23.64 -16.76
CA ILE A 259 -4.36 25.03 -16.32
C ILE A 259 -5.26 26.01 -17.05
N GLN A 260 -5.52 25.75 -18.34
CA GLN A 260 -6.42 26.58 -19.15
C GLN A 260 -7.87 26.07 -19.16
N ALA A 261 -8.15 24.96 -18.46
CA ALA A 261 -9.42 24.26 -18.45
C ALA A 261 -9.96 23.91 -19.85
N GLN A 262 -9.05 23.68 -20.82
CA GLN A 262 -9.35 23.28 -22.19
C GLN A 262 -9.42 21.76 -22.32
N GLY A 263 -10.42 21.25 -23.04
CA GLY A 263 -10.66 19.81 -23.19
C GLY A 263 -11.45 19.16 -22.03
N VAL A 264 -11.46 19.78 -20.85
CA VAL A 264 -12.07 19.23 -19.61
C VAL A 264 -13.59 19.03 -19.74
N ALA A 265 -14.31 19.97 -20.37
CA ALA A 265 -15.75 19.81 -20.63
C ALA A 265 -16.07 18.63 -21.57
N ASN A 266 -15.16 18.32 -22.50
CA ASN A 266 -15.28 17.13 -23.34
C ASN A 266 -15.12 15.85 -22.50
N LEU A 267 -14.06 15.80 -21.65
CA LEU A 267 -13.82 14.68 -20.75
C LEU A 267 -15.02 14.41 -19.82
N LEU A 268 -15.58 15.47 -19.22
CA LEU A 268 -16.77 15.35 -18.37
C LEU A 268 -17.96 14.75 -19.10
N SER A 269 -18.20 15.21 -20.35
CA SER A 269 -19.26 14.66 -21.19
C SER A 269 -18.99 13.22 -21.61
N ASP A 270 -17.73 12.84 -21.86
CA ASP A 270 -17.35 11.48 -22.24
C ASP A 270 -17.44 10.53 -21.04
N ILE A 271 -17.13 10.97 -19.84
CA ILE A 271 -17.38 10.21 -18.59
C ILE A 271 -18.88 9.85 -18.48
N VAL A 272 -19.77 10.83 -18.70
CA VAL A 272 -21.22 10.56 -18.61
C VAL A 272 -21.68 9.61 -19.71
N ARG A 273 -21.11 9.68 -20.91
CA ARG A 273 -21.53 8.89 -22.08
C ARG A 273 -20.99 7.48 -22.11
N PHE A 274 -19.70 7.31 -21.79
CA PHE A 274 -19.00 6.05 -22.00
C PHE A 274 -18.82 5.22 -20.73
N PHE A 275 -18.73 5.85 -19.57
CA PHE A 275 -18.53 5.11 -18.34
C PHE A 275 -19.84 4.55 -17.79
N PRO A 276 -19.81 3.37 -17.17
CA PRO A 276 -20.97 2.76 -16.55
C PRO A 276 -21.49 3.59 -15.37
N SER A 277 -22.78 3.57 -15.19
CA SER A 277 -23.40 3.84 -13.89
C SER A 277 -23.29 2.60 -13.00
N PRO A 278 -23.38 2.71 -11.67
CA PRO A 278 -23.21 1.58 -10.75
C PRO A 278 -24.12 0.37 -11.04
N ASP A 279 -25.36 0.59 -11.51
CA ASP A 279 -26.29 -0.46 -11.89
C ASP A 279 -25.83 -1.33 -13.08
N ASN A 280 -24.81 -0.90 -13.81
CA ASN A 280 -24.13 -1.69 -14.85
C ASN A 280 -22.93 -2.48 -14.30
N ARG A 281 -22.74 -2.48 -12.98
CA ARG A 281 -21.68 -3.21 -12.29
C ARG A 281 -22.26 -4.23 -11.34
N SER A 282 -21.56 -5.33 -11.11
CA SER A 282 -21.97 -6.35 -10.14
C SER A 282 -21.41 -6.03 -8.76
N CYS A 283 -22.21 -6.26 -7.74
CA CYS A 283 -21.80 -6.19 -6.34
C CYS A 283 -22.45 -7.33 -5.57
N ALA A 284 -21.67 -8.32 -5.20
CA ALA A 284 -22.14 -9.50 -4.49
C ALA A 284 -21.39 -9.70 -3.17
N GLY A 285 -22.10 -10.10 -2.13
CA GLY A 285 -21.58 -10.47 -0.83
C GLY A 285 -22.18 -11.78 -0.33
N ILE A 286 -21.86 -12.15 0.88
CA ILE A 286 -22.38 -13.36 1.52
C ILE A 286 -23.32 -12.94 2.67
N ASN A 287 -24.54 -13.47 2.67
CA ASN A 287 -25.46 -13.33 3.80
C ASN A 287 -24.97 -14.22 4.95
N ARG A 288 -24.56 -13.62 6.06
CA ARG A 288 -24.00 -14.34 7.21
C ARG A 288 -24.98 -15.29 7.93
N LYS A 289 -26.31 -15.11 7.76
CA LYS A 289 -27.31 -15.99 8.37
C LYS A 289 -27.58 -17.24 7.55
N THR A 290 -27.68 -17.08 6.21
CA THR A 290 -28.05 -18.17 5.30
C THR A 290 -26.83 -18.79 4.63
N ASN A 291 -25.67 -18.13 4.68
CA ASN A 291 -24.43 -18.45 3.96
C ASN A 291 -24.62 -18.50 2.43
N GLU A 292 -25.63 -17.80 1.90
CA GLU A 292 -25.93 -17.68 0.48
C GLU A 292 -25.37 -16.37 -0.09
N ILE A 293 -25.18 -16.35 -1.41
CA ILE A 293 -24.76 -15.15 -2.13
C ILE A 293 -25.88 -14.11 -2.05
N PHE A 294 -25.56 -12.91 -1.63
CA PHE A 294 -26.42 -11.75 -1.69
C PHE A 294 -25.94 -10.85 -2.83
N GLU A 295 -26.71 -10.84 -3.92
CA GLU A 295 -26.46 -9.96 -5.06
C GLU A 295 -27.03 -8.57 -4.79
N GLY A 296 -26.22 -7.67 -4.23
CA GLY A 296 -26.60 -6.27 -4.01
C GLY A 296 -26.81 -5.53 -5.33
N ASN A 297 -25.83 -5.67 -6.24
CA ASN A 297 -25.84 -5.16 -7.62
C ASN A 297 -26.30 -3.70 -7.76
N TYR A 298 -26.01 -2.90 -6.72
CA TYR A 298 -26.42 -1.50 -6.62
C TYR A 298 -27.92 -1.26 -6.82
N ASP A 299 -28.75 -2.25 -6.49
CA ASP A 299 -30.20 -2.17 -6.59
C ASP A 299 -30.76 -1.43 -5.35
N PHE A 300 -31.36 -0.26 -5.57
CA PHE A 300 -31.93 0.57 -4.53
C PHE A 300 -33.21 -0.02 -3.89
N ALA A 301 -33.82 -1.05 -4.50
CA ALA A 301 -35.00 -1.73 -3.95
C ALA A 301 -34.65 -2.83 -2.93
N LYS A 302 -33.39 -3.27 -2.88
CA LYS A 302 -32.94 -4.34 -1.98
C LYS A 302 -32.68 -3.84 -0.54
N ALA A 303 -32.39 -4.77 0.34
CA ALA A 303 -31.98 -4.48 1.73
C ALA A 303 -30.75 -3.56 1.73
N LYS A 304 -30.73 -2.59 2.65
CA LYS A 304 -29.66 -1.59 2.73
C LYS A 304 -28.32 -2.25 3.09
N SER A 305 -27.28 -1.92 2.33
CA SER A 305 -25.92 -2.28 2.66
C SER A 305 -24.93 -1.27 2.08
N ALA A 306 -23.77 -1.14 2.73
CA ALA A 306 -22.69 -0.26 2.31
C ALA A 306 -21.35 -0.86 2.67
N TYR A 307 -20.34 -0.59 1.86
CA TYR A 307 -18.95 -0.95 2.08
C TYR A 307 -18.14 0.27 2.51
N VAL A 308 -17.38 0.15 3.58
CA VAL A 308 -16.50 1.21 4.10
C VAL A 308 -15.15 1.09 3.39
N PHE A 309 -14.89 1.96 2.42
CA PHE A 309 -13.67 1.88 1.62
C PHE A 309 -12.53 2.74 2.14
N LYS A 310 -12.82 3.76 2.97
CA LYS A 310 -11.82 4.68 3.50
C LYS A 310 -12.22 5.25 4.86
N THR A 311 -11.23 5.56 5.69
CA THR A 311 -11.39 6.28 6.95
C THR A 311 -10.56 7.57 6.92
N MET A 312 -11.12 8.67 7.40
CA MET A 312 -10.41 9.94 7.60
C MET A 312 -10.63 10.42 9.03
N VAL A 313 -9.59 10.90 9.70
CA VAL A 313 -9.68 11.44 11.06
C VAL A 313 -9.58 12.96 11.02
N ASP A 314 -10.67 13.62 11.33
CA ASP A 314 -10.74 15.07 11.49
C ASP A 314 -10.42 15.47 12.94
N PRO A 315 -9.55 16.48 13.18
CA PRO A 315 -9.17 16.89 14.53
C PRO A 315 -10.33 17.38 15.41
N PHE A 316 -11.41 17.89 14.81
CA PHE A 316 -12.53 18.51 15.52
C PHE A 316 -13.76 17.61 15.60
N ILE A 317 -14.09 16.94 14.51
CA ILE A 317 -15.29 16.11 14.38
C ILE A 317 -15.00 14.67 14.82
N GLY A 318 -13.76 14.24 14.67
CA GLY A 318 -13.30 12.88 14.90
C GLY A 318 -13.23 12.08 13.60
N LYS A 319 -13.74 10.85 13.60
CA LYS A 319 -13.63 9.93 12.47
C LYS A 319 -14.78 10.08 11.49
N TYR A 320 -14.46 10.17 10.19
CA TYR A 320 -15.35 9.94 9.07
C TYR A 320 -15.09 8.56 8.47
N SER A 321 -16.14 7.80 8.24
CA SER A 321 -16.11 6.56 7.44
C SER A 321 -16.70 6.86 6.07
N PHE A 322 -15.89 6.76 5.02
CA PHE A 322 -16.35 6.90 3.65
C PHE A 322 -16.94 5.58 3.19
N ILE A 323 -18.12 5.64 2.64
CA ILE A 323 -18.89 4.48 2.24
C ILE A 323 -19.29 4.55 0.77
N LYS A 324 -19.35 3.39 0.12
CA LYS A 324 -20.11 3.17 -1.12
C LYS A 324 -21.37 2.37 -0.78
N VAL A 325 -22.52 2.86 -1.16
CA VAL A 325 -23.78 2.17 -0.95
C VAL A 325 -23.89 1.02 -1.94
N CYS A 326 -23.95 -0.23 -1.46
CA CYS A 326 -23.96 -1.42 -2.31
C CYS A 326 -25.39 -1.87 -2.67
N SER A 327 -26.37 -1.57 -1.83
CA SER A 327 -27.81 -1.84 -2.09
C SER A 327 -28.71 -0.97 -1.20
N GLY A 328 -29.93 -0.77 -1.62
CA GLY A 328 -30.91 0.03 -0.90
C GLY A 328 -30.67 1.53 -1.02
N VAL A 329 -31.31 2.31 -0.15
CA VAL A 329 -31.16 3.77 -0.02
C VAL A 329 -30.87 4.07 1.44
N LEU A 330 -29.73 4.65 1.73
CA LEU A 330 -29.34 5.07 3.07
C LEU A 330 -29.90 6.45 3.39
N LYS A 331 -30.44 6.60 4.60
CA LYS A 331 -30.95 7.86 5.11
C LYS A 331 -30.26 8.24 6.42
N GLY A 332 -30.25 9.52 6.73
CA GLY A 332 -29.89 9.96 8.06
C GLY A 332 -30.75 9.24 9.11
N ASP A 333 -30.17 8.96 10.26
CA ASP A 333 -30.79 8.23 11.37
C ASP A 333 -31.08 6.72 11.14
N ASP A 334 -30.73 6.15 9.98
CA ASP A 334 -30.73 4.70 9.80
C ASP A 334 -29.80 4.03 10.83
N THR A 335 -30.23 2.90 11.35
CA THR A 335 -29.37 2.03 12.17
C THR A 335 -29.05 0.79 11.36
N LEU A 336 -27.75 0.63 11.04
CA LEU A 336 -27.22 -0.55 10.38
C LEU A 336 -26.48 -1.43 11.38
N TYR A 337 -26.09 -2.61 10.94
CA TYR A 337 -25.34 -3.58 11.69
C TYR A 337 -23.98 -3.77 10.98
N ASN A 338 -22.92 -3.62 11.76
CA ASN A 338 -21.56 -3.96 11.32
C ASN A 338 -21.27 -5.42 11.71
N GLY A 339 -21.27 -6.30 10.73
CA GLY A 339 -21.04 -7.72 10.95
C GLY A 339 -19.60 -8.06 11.35
N ASP A 340 -18.62 -7.21 11.06
CA ASP A 340 -17.21 -7.44 11.39
C ASP A 340 -16.91 -7.17 12.87
N SER A 341 -17.56 -6.17 13.45
CA SER A 341 -17.41 -5.80 14.87
C SER A 341 -18.56 -6.28 15.78
N ASP A 342 -19.57 -6.97 15.21
CA ASP A 342 -20.79 -7.39 15.90
C ASP A 342 -21.48 -6.24 16.66
N ALA A 343 -21.58 -5.08 16.04
CA ALA A 343 -22.07 -3.85 16.65
C ALA A 343 -23.11 -3.13 15.79
N GLU A 344 -24.02 -2.41 16.44
CA GLU A 344 -24.92 -1.49 15.76
C GLU A 344 -24.19 -0.20 15.37
N ALA A 345 -24.42 0.25 14.14
CA ALA A 345 -23.92 1.47 13.56
C ALA A 345 -25.08 2.45 13.30
N LYS A 346 -25.28 3.40 14.20
CA LYS A 346 -26.24 4.48 13.99
C LYS A 346 -25.62 5.56 13.11
N LEU A 347 -26.20 5.81 11.94
CA LEU A 347 -25.60 6.66 10.92
C LEU A 347 -25.60 8.16 11.30
N GLY A 348 -26.65 8.65 11.99
CA GLY A 348 -26.80 10.07 12.24
C GLY A 348 -26.92 10.85 10.92
N LYS A 349 -26.13 11.90 10.76
CA LYS A 349 -26.09 12.66 9.52
C LYS A 349 -25.17 11.98 8.49
N ILE A 350 -25.61 12.02 7.23
CA ILE A 350 -24.82 11.54 6.09
C ILE A 350 -24.37 12.74 5.25
N TYR A 351 -23.17 12.63 4.67
CA TYR A 351 -22.51 13.72 3.98
C TYR A 351 -22.00 13.29 2.61
N THR A 352 -21.96 14.22 1.68
CA THR A 352 -20.98 14.20 0.57
C THR A 352 -19.77 15.03 1.00
N MET A 353 -18.59 14.66 0.54
CA MET A 353 -17.34 15.34 0.91
C MET A 353 -16.71 15.96 -0.34
N ALA A 354 -16.30 17.22 -0.25
CA ALA A 354 -15.43 17.85 -1.23
C ALA A 354 -14.09 18.15 -0.55
N GLY A 355 -13.12 17.26 -0.75
CA GLY A 355 -11.91 17.22 0.08
C GLY A 355 -12.28 17.02 1.56
N ASN A 356 -11.95 17.99 2.40
CA ASN A 356 -12.31 17.98 3.83
C ASN A 356 -13.62 18.70 4.17
N LYS A 357 -14.38 19.18 3.18
CA LYS A 357 -15.61 19.96 3.41
C LYS A 357 -16.85 19.06 3.31
N PRO A 358 -17.54 18.77 4.42
CA PRO A 358 -18.77 18.00 4.42
C PRO A 358 -19.97 18.84 3.98
N THR A 359 -20.82 18.27 3.14
CA THR A 359 -22.14 18.80 2.80
C THR A 359 -23.18 17.75 3.16
N GLU A 360 -24.09 18.09 4.08
CA GLU A 360 -25.15 17.18 4.52
C GLU A 360 -26.12 16.88 3.36
N VAL A 361 -26.50 15.60 3.22
CA VAL A 361 -27.49 15.13 2.27
C VAL A 361 -28.56 14.31 2.98
N SER A 362 -29.76 14.27 2.43
CA SER A 362 -30.88 13.56 3.06
C SER A 362 -30.79 12.05 2.90
N GLU A 363 -30.29 11.60 1.78
CA GLU A 363 -30.18 10.18 1.43
C GLU A 363 -29.09 9.93 0.38
N LEU A 364 -28.61 8.69 0.34
CA LEU A 364 -27.69 8.18 -0.66
C LEU A 364 -28.28 6.92 -1.29
N PHE A 365 -28.43 6.90 -2.60
CA PHE A 365 -28.87 5.73 -3.35
C PHE A 365 -27.74 4.71 -3.50
N ALA A 366 -28.14 3.46 -3.75
CA ALA A 366 -27.20 2.40 -4.14
C ALA A 366 -26.28 2.86 -5.27
N GLY A 367 -24.99 2.62 -5.13
CA GLY A 367 -23.94 3.10 -6.02
C GLY A 367 -23.34 4.45 -5.64
N ASP A 368 -23.97 5.26 -4.82
CA ASP A 368 -23.44 6.56 -4.43
C ASP A 368 -22.35 6.45 -3.34
N ILE A 369 -21.48 7.44 -3.32
CA ILE A 369 -20.41 7.58 -2.34
C ILE A 369 -20.76 8.73 -1.38
N GLY A 370 -20.59 8.45 -0.10
CA GLY A 370 -20.76 9.45 0.95
C GLY A 370 -19.89 9.18 2.17
N ALA A 371 -20.06 9.97 3.20
CA ALA A 371 -19.34 9.85 4.46
C ALA A 371 -20.26 9.91 5.66
N ILE A 372 -19.92 9.16 6.70
CA ILE A 372 -20.65 9.13 7.97
C ILE A 372 -19.67 9.48 9.08
N ALA A 373 -20.05 10.44 9.92
CA ALA A 373 -19.22 10.86 11.04
C ALA A 373 -19.44 9.98 12.28
N LYS A 374 -18.38 9.81 13.08
CA LYS A 374 -18.43 9.26 14.45
C LYS A 374 -18.86 7.78 14.57
N LEU A 375 -18.67 6.96 13.56
CA LEU A 375 -18.87 5.52 13.67
C LEU A 375 -17.69 4.87 14.46
N ALA A 376 -17.89 4.67 15.77
CA ALA A 376 -16.81 4.21 16.67
C ALA A 376 -16.27 2.82 16.30
N ASN A 377 -17.17 1.86 16.03
CA ASN A 377 -16.84 0.44 15.82
C ASN A 377 -16.78 0.07 14.32
N THR A 378 -16.31 0.99 13.48
CA THR A 378 -16.25 0.78 12.04
C THR A 378 -14.85 1.09 11.54
N LYS A 379 -14.31 0.27 10.67
CA LYS A 379 -12.97 0.39 10.06
C LYS A 379 -13.08 0.31 8.55
N THR A 380 -12.04 0.74 7.86
CA THR A 380 -11.88 0.48 6.42
C THR A 380 -11.93 -1.03 6.15
N GLY A 381 -12.70 -1.42 5.16
CA GLY A 381 -12.99 -2.82 4.82
C GLY A 381 -14.21 -3.44 5.50
N ASP A 382 -14.88 -2.74 6.41
CA ASP A 382 -16.09 -3.25 7.06
C ASP A 382 -17.32 -3.12 6.15
N THR A 383 -18.28 -4.02 6.34
CA THR A 383 -19.59 -3.98 5.71
C THR A 383 -20.65 -3.57 6.72
N LEU A 384 -21.43 -2.55 6.37
CA LEU A 384 -22.62 -2.13 7.09
C LEU A 384 -23.85 -2.66 6.36
N SER A 385 -24.79 -3.31 7.05
CA SER A 385 -25.99 -3.90 6.45
C SER A 385 -27.17 -3.87 7.41
N THR A 386 -28.37 -4.26 6.96
CA THR A 386 -29.50 -4.42 7.86
C THR A 386 -29.31 -5.66 8.74
N LYS A 387 -29.68 -5.59 10.02
CA LYS A 387 -29.58 -6.71 10.97
C LYS A 387 -30.37 -7.96 10.55
N ASN A 388 -31.44 -7.75 9.78
CA ASN A 388 -32.26 -8.84 9.28
C ASN A 388 -31.60 -9.57 8.09
N THR A 389 -30.82 -8.85 7.29
CA THR A 389 -30.06 -9.36 6.16
C THR A 389 -28.60 -8.93 6.34
N PRO A 390 -27.85 -9.61 7.24
CA PRO A 390 -26.46 -9.26 7.50
C PRO A 390 -25.58 -9.75 6.36
N VAL A 391 -25.12 -8.83 5.54
CA VAL A 391 -24.25 -9.10 4.39
C VAL A 391 -22.82 -8.79 4.76
N MET A 392 -21.88 -9.53 4.16
CA MET A 392 -20.45 -9.25 4.17
C MET A 392 -19.94 -9.25 2.73
N TYR A 393 -19.37 -8.12 2.31
CA TYR A 393 -18.67 -8.02 1.04
C TYR A 393 -17.22 -8.47 1.15
N GLY A 394 -16.62 -8.89 0.03
CA GLY A 394 -15.20 -9.23 0.00
C GLY A 394 -14.34 -8.02 0.39
N LYS A 395 -13.39 -8.26 1.28
CA LYS A 395 -12.45 -7.20 1.68
C LYS A 395 -11.43 -6.95 0.59
N THR A 396 -11.10 -5.68 0.37
CA THR A 396 -10.01 -5.30 -0.51
C THR A 396 -8.69 -5.83 0.05
N GLU A 397 -7.91 -6.49 -0.79
CA GLU A 397 -6.55 -6.91 -0.43
C GLU A 397 -5.61 -5.74 -0.63
N TYR A 398 -5.15 -5.17 0.47
CA TYR A 398 -4.21 -4.07 0.47
C TYR A 398 -2.76 -4.55 0.40
N SER A 399 -1.92 -3.75 -0.22
CA SER A 399 -0.48 -3.95 -0.23
C SER A 399 0.07 -3.97 1.20
N LYS A 400 0.91 -4.96 1.50
CA LYS A 400 1.52 -5.09 2.83
C LYS A 400 2.74 -4.18 2.95
N PRO A 401 2.91 -3.47 4.08
CA PRO A 401 4.09 -2.66 4.30
C PRO A 401 5.33 -3.54 4.44
N TYR A 402 6.40 -3.19 3.74
CA TYR A 402 7.65 -3.96 3.68
C TYR A 402 8.90 -3.16 4.08
N THR A 403 8.79 -1.84 4.18
CA THR A 403 9.87 -0.98 4.72
C THR A 403 9.56 -0.65 6.16
N TYR A 404 10.59 -0.64 7.01
CA TYR A 404 10.41 -0.30 8.41
C TYR A 404 11.61 0.42 9.00
N MET A 405 11.35 1.27 9.99
CA MET A 405 12.35 1.97 10.79
C MET A 405 12.00 1.83 12.27
N LYS A 406 13.03 1.84 13.12
CA LYS A 406 12.84 2.03 14.55
C LYS A 406 12.47 3.47 14.82
N TYR A 407 11.52 3.73 15.71
CA TYR A 407 11.25 5.08 16.17
C TYR A 407 11.48 5.26 17.67
N ILE A 408 11.86 6.46 18.03
CA ILE A 408 12.10 6.89 19.41
C ILE A 408 11.32 8.19 19.63
N CYS A 409 10.65 8.32 20.77
CA CYS A 409 10.02 9.58 21.16
C CYS A 409 11.10 10.60 21.54
N ASN A 410 11.04 11.80 20.99
CA ASN A 410 12.00 12.87 21.32
C ASN A 410 11.89 13.31 22.77
N ASN A 411 10.68 13.36 23.31
CA ASN A 411 10.44 13.75 24.71
C ASN A 411 10.05 12.52 25.54
N LYS A 412 10.69 12.36 26.68
CA LYS A 412 10.28 11.34 27.67
C LYS A 412 8.88 11.66 28.18
N GLY A 413 8.01 10.67 28.20
CA GLY A 413 6.61 10.78 28.64
C GLY A 413 5.61 11.03 27.52
N ASP A 414 6.04 11.19 26.25
CA ASP A 414 5.16 11.30 25.10
C ASP A 414 4.78 9.92 24.49
N GLU A 415 5.28 8.81 25.05
CA GLU A 415 5.11 7.45 24.49
C GLU A 415 3.63 7.09 24.27
N ASP A 416 2.79 7.34 25.28
CA ASP A 416 1.35 7.06 25.19
C ASP A 416 0.67 7.96 24.15
N LYS A 417 1.04 9.22 24.08
CA LYS A 417 0.51 10.18 23.12
C LYS A 417 0.90 9.82 21.68
N VAL A 418 2.16 9.43 21.47
CA VAL A 418 2.65 8.93 20.17
C VAL A 418 1.91 7.65 19.78
N SER A 419 1.74 6.71 20.72
CA SER A 419 1.01 5.47 20.49
C SER A 419 -0.44 5.72 20.06
N GLN A 420 -1.16 6.60 20.77
CA GLN A 420 -2.53 6.98 20.43
C GLN A 420 -2.62 7.72 19.08
N ALA A 421 -1.67 8.57 18.77
CA ALA A 421 -1.60 9.27 17.49
C ALA A 421 -1.36 8.29 16.33
N LEU A 422 -0.41 7.35 16.49
CA LEU A 422 -0.14 6.31 15.50
C LEU A 422 -1.34 5.38 15.30
N GLN A 423 -2.09 5.03 16.36
CA GLN A 423 -3.33 4.26 16.22
C GLN A 423 -4.37 4.98 15.36
N LYS A 424 -4.51 6.31 15.51
CA LYS A 424 -5.40 7.10 14.65
C LYS A 424 -4.92 7.14 13.20
N MET A 425 -3.61 7.28 12.99
CA MET A 425 -3.03 7.27 11.64
C MET A 425 -3.15 5.89 10.97
N MET A 426 -2.97 4.79 11.72
CA MET A 426 -3.22 3.43 11.22
C MET A 426 -4.70 3.14 10.94
N ALA A 427 -5.62 3.91 11.52
CA ALA A 427 -7.04 3.82 11.16
C ALA A 427 -7.36 4.57 9.86
N GLU A 428 -6.55 5.57 9.49
CA GLU A 428 -6.64 6.28 8.21
C GLU A 428 -5.92 5.51 7.10
N ASP A 429 -4.75 4.98 7.38
CA ASP A 429 -3.86 4.32 6.40
C ASP A 429 -3.66 2.85 6.77
N VAL A 430 -4.25 1.98 5.98
CA VAL A 430 -4.21 0.52 6.17
C VAL A 430 -2.82 -0.09 5.91
N THR A 431 -1.93 0.65 5.25
CA THR A 431 -0.55 0.22 4.94
C THR A 431 0.47 0.70 5.98
N LEU A 432 0.02 1.38 7.03
CA LEU A 432 0.84 1.79 8.16
C LEU A 432 0.67 0.79 9.31
N LYS A 433 1.79 0.36 9.94
CA LYS A 433 1.75 -0.60 11.03
C LYS A 433 2.84 -0.31 12.05
N THR A 434 2.54 -0.53 13.33
CA THR A 434 3.55 -0.53 14.41
C THR A 434 3.73 -1.92 14.98
N VAL A 435 4.97 -2.28 15.31
CA VAL A 435 5.32 -3.56 15.94
C VAL A 435 6.23 -3.30 17.12
N ASN A 436 5.86 -3.85 18.29
CA ASN A 436 6.73 -3.84 19.46
C ASN A 436 7.64 -5.08 19.41
N ASP A 437 8.91 -4.85 19.13
CA ASP A 437 9.97 -5.86 19.16
C ASP A 437 10.55 -5.93 20.58
N SER A 438 9.98 -6.78 21.40
CA SER A 438 10.37 -6.96 22.79
C SER A 438 11.78 -7.54 22.94
N GLU A 439 12.24 -8.32 21.97
CA GLU A 439 13.55 -8.93 21.97
C GLU A 439 14.66 -7.89 21.88
N ASN A 440 14.56 -6.97 20.92
CA ASN A 440 15.55 -5.91 20.73
C ASN A 440 15.18 -4.63 21.51
N ARG A 441 14.11 -4.65 22.29
CA ARG A 441 13.58 -3.51 23.05
C ARG A 441 13.45 -2.26 22.19
N GLN A 442 12.76 -2.41 21.07
CA GLN A 442 12.51 -1.34 20.12
C GLN A 442 11.08 -1.38 19.60
N THR A 443 10.59 -0.24 19.16
CA THR A 443 9.32 -0.16 18.46
C THR A 443 9.58 0.19 17.00
N LEU A 444 8.98 -0.58 16.11
CA LEU A 444 9.15 -0.47 14.67
C LEU A 444 7.91 0.17 14.05
N LEU A 445 8.14 1.07 13.11
CA LEU A 445 7.12 1.68 12.26
C LEU A 445 7.31 1.14 10.85
N TYR A 446 6.30 0.46 10.33
CA TYR A 446 6.25 -0.12 8.98
C TYR A 446 5.45 0.76 8.04
N GLY A 447 5.88 0.88 6.79
CA GLY A 447 5.21 1.59 5.71
C GLY A 447 5.63 1.09 4.33
N MET A 448 5.14 1.74 3.29
CA MET A 448 5.37 1.35 1.90
C MET A 448 6.67 1.90 1.29
N GLY A 449 7.36 2.79 1.98
CA GLY A 449 8.62 3.39 1.55
C GLY A 449 9.12 4.45 2.53
N ASP A 450 10.30 4.97 2.27
CA ASP A 450 10.97 5.92 3.17
C ASP A 450 10.18 7.23 3.29
N GLN A 451 9.61 7.74 2.16
CA GLN A 451 8.77 8.94 2.19
C GLN A 451 7.51 8.74 3.04
N HIS A 452 6.90 7.55 3.00
CA HIS A 452 5.74 7.24 3.82
C HIS A 452 6.07 7.35 5.32
N LEU A 453 7.22 6.81 5.75
CA LEU A 453 7.65 6.86 7.15
C LEU A 453 8.00 8.29 7.58
N GLU A 454 8.71 9.05 6.74
CA GLU A 454 9.06 10.44 7.01
C GLU A 454 7.81 11.34 7.13
N ILE A 455 6.84 11.16 6.24
CA ILE A 455 5.57 11.90 6.28
C ILE A 455 4.78 11.53 7.54
N THR A 456 4.77 10.26 7.93
CA THR A 456 4.16 9.81 9.17
C THR A 456 4.77 10.52 10.38
N ALA A 457 6.10 10.60 10.46
CA ALA A 457 6.79 11.34 11.51
C ALA A 457 6.47 12.86 11.48
N SER A 458 6.40 13.45 10.28
CA SER A 458 6.04 14.86 10.12
C SER A 458 4.58 15.14 10.51
N LYS A 459 3.63 14.27 10.16
CA LYS A 459 2.21 14.36 10.60
C LYS A 459 2.06 14.23 12.12
N LEU A 460 2.86 13.38 12.77
CA LEU A 460 2.89 13.31 14.25
C LEU A 460 3.26 14.66 14.87
N ALA A 461 4.28 15.33 14.34
CA ALA A 461 4.70 16.65 14.83
C ALA A 461 3.66 17.74 14.52
N THR A 462 3.13 17.78 13.30
CA THR A 462 2.24 18.86 12.85
C THR A 462 0.81 18.73 13.35
N ARG A 463 0.21 17.54 13.25
CA ARG A 463 -1.20 17.29 13.65
C ARG A 463 -1.36 16.96 15.13
N TYR A 464 -0.46 16.15 15.69
CA TYR A 464 -0.61 15.58 17.03
C TYR A 464 0.31 16.21 18.07
N LYS A 465 1.21 17.11 17.66
CA LYS A 465 2.14 17.81 18.56
C LYS A 465 2.99 16.85 19.40
N CYS A 466 3.45 15.78 18.79
CA CYS A 466 4.41 14.84 19.33
C CYS A 466 5.45 14.47 18.27
N GLU A 467 6.69 14.32 18.66
CA GLU A 467 7.79 14.13 17.74
C GLU A 467 8.48 12.79 17.97
N ILE A 468 8.82 12.14 16.88
CA ILE A 468 9.61 10.92 16.87
C ILE A 468 10.84 11.10 15.99
N LYS A 469 11.89 10.37 16.31
CA LYS A 469 13.08 10.20 15.49
C LYS A 469 13.07 8.81 14.88
N LEU A 470 13.27 8.71 13.58
CA LEU A 470 13.44 7.46 12.87
C LEU A 470 14.92 7.07 12.88
N GLU A 471 15.20 5.81 13.22
CA GLU A 471 16.55 5.26 13.27
C GLU A 471 16.58 3.87 12.61
N THR A 472 17.78 3.45 12.20
CA THR A 472 18.00 2.09 11.70
C THR A 472 17.64 1.07 12.78
N PRO A 473 16.80 0.07 12.48
CA PRO A 473 16.40 -0.95 13.44
C PRO A 473 17.58 -1.79 13.91
N LYS A 474 17.48 -2.32 15.12
CA LYS A 474 18.39 -3.38 15.61
C LYS A 474 17.95 -4.70 15.01
N VAL A 475 18.92 -5.53 14.66
CA VAL A 475 18.69 -6.88 14.11
C VAL A 475 18.83 -7.90 15.23
N ALA A 476 17.96 -8.90 15.22
CA ALA A 476 17.93 -9.97 16.21
C ALA A 476 19.01 -11.01 15.93
N PHE A 477 20.26 -10.73 16.30
CA PHE A 477 21.33 -11.73 16.26
C PHE A 477 21.11 -12.83 17.31
N ARG A 478 21.83 -13.96 17.15
CA ARG A 478 21.94 -15.04 18.13
C ARG A 478 23.39 -15.34 18.42
N GLU A 479 23.66 -16.01 19.55
CA GLU A 479 24.96 -16.53 19.88
C GLU A 479 24.93 -18.07 19.88
N THR A 480 26.01 -18.70 19.41
CA THR A 480 26.20 -20.14 19.52
C THR A 480 27.67 -20.48 19.67
N ILE A 481 27.99 -21.76 19.86
CA ILE A 481 29.36 -22.26 20.02
C ILE A 481 29.73 -23.25 18.93
N LYS A 482 31.03 -23.31 18.59
CA LYS A 482 31.56 -24.23 17.56
C LYS A 482 32.33 -25.41 18.09
N LYS A 483 32.91 -25.27 19.28
CA LYS A 483 33.78 -26.30 19.88
C LYS A 483 33.16 -26.79 21.18
N LYS A 484 33.73 -27.89 21.65
CA LYS A 484 33.42 -28.41 22.97
C LYS A 484 34.27 -27.69 24.01
N SER A 485 33.71 -27.45 25.20
CA SER A 485 34.41 -27.00 26.37
C SER A 485 34.05 -27.87 27.57
N ASP A 486 34.94 -27.92 28.55
CA ASP A 486 34.75 -28.66 29.79
C ASP A 486 35.14 -27.75 30.95
N VAL A 487 34.22 -27.46 31.83
CA VAL A 487 34.36 -26.42 32.85
C VAL A 487 34.06 -26.96 34.22
N ASP A 488 34.99 -26.73 35.11
CA ASP A 488 34.85 -26.87 36.57
C ASP A 488 34.50 -25.49 37.16
N SER A 489 33.32 -25.34 37.78
CA SER A 489 32.84 -24.09 38.37
C SER A 489 32.33 -24.28 39.78
N LYS A 490 32.96 -23.55 40.70
CA LYS A 490 32.66 -23.64 42.12
C LYS A 490 32.25 -22.27 42.67
N TYR A 491 31.01 -22.16 43.10
CA TYR A 491 30.52 -21.01 43.83
C TYR A 491 30.59 -21.24 45.31
N LYS A 492 31.43 -20.49 45.98
CA LYS A 492 31.59 -20.52 47.44
C LYS A 492 31.56 -19.12 48.00
N LYS A 493 30.62 -18.83 48.91
CA LYS A 493 30.54 -17.55 49.61
C LYS A 493 30.26 -17.81 51.08
N GLN A 494 31.07 -17.16 51.95
CA GLN A 494 30.95 -17.29 53.39
C GLN A 494 30.95 -15.90 54.01
N SER A 495 29.80 -15.45 54.53
CA SER A 495 29.59 -14.12 55.07
C SER A 495 28.82 -14.20 56.41
N GLY A 496 29.42 -14.92 57.40
CA GLY A 496 28.86 -15.07 58.75
C GLY A 496 27.57 -15.95 58.79
N GLY A 497 27.56 -17.00 59.59
CA GLY A 497 26.45 -17.97 59.68
C GLY A 497 26.51 -19.06 58.60
N HIS A 498 25.38 -19.47 58.00
CA HIS A 498 25.37 -20.44 56.93
C HIS A 498 26.04 -19.90 55.65
N GLY A 499 27.01 -20.68 55.13
CA GLY A 499 27.66 -20.38 53.85
C GLY A 499 26.78 -20.70 52.63
N GLN A 500 27.29 -20.37 51.43
CA GLN A 500 26.69 -20.82 50.16
C GLN A 500 27.72 -21.67 49.41
N TYR A 501 27.31 -22.83 48.93
CA TYR A 501 28.18 -23.76 48.22
C TYR A 501 27.45 -24.41 47.07
N GLY A 502 27.95 -24.26 45.85
CA GLY A 502 27.50 -24.95 44.65
C GLY A 502 28.70 -25.29 43.79
N HIS A 503 28.85 -26.53 43.36
CA HIS A 503 29.96 -26.94 42.52
C HIS A 503 29.46 -27.88 41.41
N VAL A 504 29.66 -27.45 40.16
CA VAL A 504 29.26 -28.17 38.95
C VAL A 504 30.44 -28.35 38.01
N LYS A 505 30.55 -29.52 37.41
CA LYS A 505 31.41 -29.76 36.26
C LYS A 505 30.53 -30.02 35.08
N MET A 506 30.65 -29.17 34.07
CA MET A 506 29.75 -29.15 32.91
C MET A 506 30.52 -29.15 31.62
N ARG A 507 29.98 -29.86 30.66
CA ARG A 507 30.47 -29.91 29.28
C ARG A 507 29.48 -29.18 28.41
N PHE A 508 29.99 -28.33 27.53
CA PHE A 508 29.20 -27.60 26.56
C PHE A 508 29.65 -27.97 25.17
N GLU A 509 28.69 -28.25 24.26
CA GLU A 509 28.92 -28.55 22.86
C GLU A 509 27.77 -28.05 22.00
N ALA A 510 27.96 -27.96 20.67
CA ALA A 510 26.87 -27.61 19.75
C ALA A 510 25.83 -28.71 19.73
N SER A 511 24.55 -28.36 19.87
CA SER A 511 23.43 -29.32 19.77
C SER A 511 23.09 -29.73 18.35
N GLY A 512 23.45 -28.90 17.37
CA GLY A 512 23.05 -29.04 15.96
C GLY A 512 21.65 -28.52 15.63
N ASP A 513 20.88 -28.12 16.64
CA ASP A 513 19.53 -27.55 16.49
C ASP A 513 19.55 -26.06 16.90
N LEU A 514 19.46 -25.16 15.93
CA LEU A 514 19.45 -23.71 16.17
C LEU A 514 18.07 -23.15 16.50
N GLU A 515 17.03 -23.96 16.51
CA GLU A 515 15.67 -23.54 16.89
C GLU A 515 15.49 -23.55 18.41
N THR A 516 16.24 -24.42 19.11
CA THR A 516 16.19 -24.49 20.57
C THR A 516 17.36 -23.77 21.22
N PRO A 517 17.14 -23.03 22.32
CA PRO A 517 18.21 -22.34 23.04
C PRO A 517 19.27 -23.31 23.57
N TYR A 518 18.84 -24.35 24.27
CA TYR A 518 19.73 -25.36 24.84
C TYR A 518 19.03 -26.72 24.99
N VAL A 519 19.88 -27.75 25.09
CA VAL A 519 19.51 -29.11 25.53
C VAL A 519 20.27 -29.39 26.82
N PHE A 520 19.59 -29.77 27.88
CA PHE A 520 20.21 -30.15 29.16
C PHE A 520 20.22 -31.66 29.33
N GLU A 521 21.39 -32.23 29.60
CA GLU A 521 21.54 -33.64 29.95
C GLU A 521 22.30 -33.78 31.26
N GLU A 522 22.01 -34.89 31.98
CA GLU A 522 22.66 -35.27 33.21
C GLU A 522 23.35 -36.63 33.08
N GLU A 523 24.65 -36.64 33.42
CA GLU A 523 25.48 -37.86 33.43
C GLU A 523 26.16 -38.09 34.79
N VAL A 524 25.59 -37.53 35.88
CA VAL A 524 26.22 -37.57 37.21
C VAL A 524 26.22 -38.99 37.77
N VAL A 525 27.42 -39.48 38.14
CA VAL A 525 27.61 -40.80 38.73
C VAL A 525 27.91 -40.68 40.23
N GLY A 526 27.41 -41.67 41.02
CA GLY A 526 27.73 -41.75 42.44
C GLY A 526 27.09 -40.70 43.36
N GLY A 527 26.15 -39.86 42.84
CA GLY A 527 25.47 -38.84 43.63
C GLY A 527 26.35 -37.65 43.99
N ALA A 528 27.38 -37.37 43.19
CA ALA A 528 28.27 -36.23 43.37
C ALA A 528 27.52 -34.89 43.47
N VAL A 529 26.48 -34.75 42.67
CA VAL A 529 25.47 -33.68 42.77
C VAL A 529 24.13 -34.37 43.08
N PRO A 530 23.47 -34.08 44.21
CA PRO A 530 22.17 -34.64 44.54
C PRO A 530 21.10 -34.22 43.50
N LYS A 531 20.20 -35.17 43.14
CA LYS A 531 19.17 -35.00 42.07
C LYS A 531 18.23 -33.84 42.32
N ASN A 532 17.98 -33.47 43.55
CA ASN A 532 17.15 -32.33 43.93
C ASN A 532 17.72 -30.98 43.48
N TYR A 533 19.05 -30.89 43.14
CA TYR A 533 19.67 -29.68 42.63
C TYR A 533 19.71 -29.61 41.09
N PHE A 534 19.37 -30.67 40.33
CA PHE A 534 19.33 -30.68 38.87
C PHE A 534 18.37 -29.61 38.32
N PRO A 535 17.15 -29.42 38.85
CA PRO A 535 16.27 -28.33 38.43
C PRO A 535 16.88 -26.93 38.67
N ALA A 536 17.71 -26.78 39.71
CA ALA A 536 18.39 -25.51 39.97
C ALA A 536 19.53 -25.23 38.96
N VAL A 537 20.25 -26.29 38.54
CA VAL A 537 21.22 -26.23 37.45
C VAL A 537 20.55 -25.83 36.13
N GLU A 538 19.45 -26.50 35.79
CA GLU A 538 18.68 -26.17 34.56
C GLU A 538 18.13 -24.75 34.58
N LYS A 539 17.59 -24.29 35.71
CA LYS A 539 17.16 -22.87 35.86
C LYS A 539 18.33 -21.89 35.65
N GLY A 540 19.53 -22.29 36.10
CA GLY A 540 20.76 -21.50 35.81
C GLY A 540 21.07 -21.37 34.34
N LEU A 541 20.90 -22.46 33.59
CA LEU A 541 21.03 -22.44 32.12
C LEU A 541 19.96 -21.59 31.47
N GLN A 542 18.68 -21.73 31.87
CA GLN A 542 17.57 -20.94 31.35
C GLN A 542 17.80 -19.44 31.46
N GLU A 543 18.37 -18.98 32.58
CA GLU A 543 18.72 -17.58 32.74
C GLU A 543 19.94 -17.18 31.93
N ALA A 544 20.95 -18.04 31.86
CA ALA A 544 22.22 -17.73 31.20
C ALA A 544 22.07 -17.61 29.68
N VAL A 545 21.21 -18.43 29.04
CA VAL A 545 21.00 -18.40 27.58
C VAL A 545 20.21 -17.19 27.08
N VAL A 546 19.50 -16.49 27.96
CA VAL A 546 18.74 -15.28 27.60
C VAL A 546 19.64 -14.14 27.17
N LYS A 547 20.82 -14.02 27.82
CA LYS A 547 21.83 -13.00 27.54
C LYS A 547 23.21 -13.67 27.40
N GLY A 548 23.57 -13.95 26.15
CA GLY A 548 24.85 -14.61 25.83
C GLY A 548 26.08 -13.82 26.24
N PRO A 549 27.18 -14.52 26.55
CA PRO A 549 28.39 -13.88 27.06
C PRO A 549 29.22 -13.13 26.02
N LEU A 550 29.01 -13.38 24.71
CA LEU A 550 29.80 -12.79 23.62
C LEU A 550 29.42 -11.34 23.32
N ALA A 551 28.13 -11.07 23.13
CA ALA A 551 27.61 -9.76 22.77
C ALA A 551 26.25 -9.45 23.40
N GLY A 552 25.77 -10.31 24.32
CA GLY A 552 24.50 -10.14 25.01
C GLY A 552 23.26 -10.53 24.20
N TYR A 553 23.41 -11.27 23.12
CA TYR A 553 22.30 -11.81 22.35
C TYR A 553 21.82 -13.15 22.92
N PRO A 554 20.56 -13.56 22.69
CA PRO A 554 20.09 -14.88 23.10
C PRO A 554 20.94 -16.00 22.48
N VAL A 555 21.21 -17.01 23.29
CA VAL A 555 21.98 -18.18 22.87
C VAL A 555 21.05 -19.24 22.28
N VAL A 556 21.51 -19.91 21.21
CA VAL A 556 20.81 -21.04 20.57
C VAL A 556 21.80 -22.15 20.26
N GLY A 557 21.28 -23.38 20.16
CA GLY A 557 22.05 -24.50 19.65
C GLY A 557 23.13 -25.03 20.59
N VAL A 558 22.95 -24.93 21.92
CA VAL A 558 23.92 -25.41 22.91
C VAL A 558 23.40 -26.65 23.63
N LYS A 559 24.19 -27.70 23.67
CA LYS A 559 24.01 -28.85 24.55
C LYS A 559 24.87 -28.69 25.79
N ALA A 560 24.26 -28.74 26.97
CA ALA A 560 24.91 -28.63 28.26
C ALA A 560 24.75 -29.94 29.06
N VAL A 561 25.84 -30.56 29.39
CA VAL A 561 25.86 -31.82 30.14
C VAL A 561 26.46 -31.61 31.51
N LEU A 562 25.68 -31.87 32.58
CA LEU A 562 26.17 -31.94 33.93
C LEU A 562 26.69 -33.35 34.18
N TYR A 563 27.99 -33.54 34.40
CA TYR A 563 28.56 -34.88 34.54
C TYR A 563 29.20 -35.16 35.91
N ASP A 564 29.61 -34.10 36.67
CA ASP A 564 30.21 -34.23 37.98
C ASP A 564 30.02 -32.93 38.81
N GLY A 565 30.44 -32.94 40.06
CA GLY A 565 30.41 -31.80 40.96
C GLY A 565 30.63 -32.20 42.39
N SER A 566 30.23 -31.35 43.30
CA SER A 566 30.18 -31.71 44.75
C SER A 566 29.18 -30.81 45.48
N TYR A 567 28.72 -31.29 46.65
CA TYR A 567 27.84 -30.52 47.51
C TYR A 567 28.38 -30.48 48.92
N HIS A 568 27.91 -29.50 49.69
CA HIS A 568 28.18 -29.41 51.10
C HIS A 568 26.89 -29.63 51.91
N PRO A 569 26.87 -30.54 52.92
CA PRO A 569 25.61 -30.93 53.59
C PRO A 569 24.85 -29.77 54.22
N VAL A 570 25.53 -28.66 54.60
CA VAL A 570 24.91 -27.54 55.30
C VAL A 570 24.82 -26.27 54.41
N ASP A 571 25.83 -26.03 53.57
CA ASP A 571 25.97 -24.76 52.83
C ASP A 571 25.44 -24.85 51.39
N SER A 572 25.07 -26.04 50.88
CA SER A 572 24.52 -26.19 49.55
C SER A 572 23.07 -25.77 49.49
N SER A 573 22.73 -25.01 48.46
CA SER A 573 21.38 -24.51 48.19
C SER A 573 21.10 -24.45 46.69
N GLU A 574 19.81 -24.46 46.29
CA GLU A 574 19.40 -24.28 44.90
C GLU A 574 20.02 -22.99 44.28
N MET A 575 20.04 -21.90 45.05
CA MET A 575 20.63 -20.63 44.58
C MET A 575 22.13 -20.75 44.31
N ALA A 576 22.86 -21.51 45.15
CA ALA A 576 24.32 -21.70 44.98
C ALA A 576 24.61 -22.53 43.75
N PHE A 577 23.86 -23.62 43.47
CA PHE A 577 23.97 -24.42 42.26
C PHE A 577 23.58 -23.62 40.99
N LYS A 578 22.47 -22.87 41.04
CA LYS A 578 22.06 -21.98 39.98
C LYS A 578 23.18 -20.96 39.62
N THR A 579 23.77 -20.33 40.65
CA THR A 579 24.87 -19.36 40.44
C THR A 579 26.12 -20.03 39.86
N ALA A 580 26.48 -21.23 40.39
CA ALA A 580 27.61 -22.00 39.88
C ALA A 580 27.43 -22.36 38.43
N THR A 581 26.19 -22.72 38.00
CA THR A 581 25.84 -23.05 36.62
C THR A 581 25.96 -21.82 35.71
N ILE A 582 25.44 -20.65 36.11
CA ILE A 582 25.56 -19.42 35.33
C ILE A 582 27.05 -19.07 35.10
N GLN A 583 27.91 -19.25 36.14
CA GLN A 583 29.35 -19.05 35.99
C GLN A 583 30.02 -20.07 35.09
N ALA A 584 29.64 -21.36 35.21
CA ALA A 584 30.11 -22.42 34.36
C ALA A 584 29.74 -22.16 32.90
N PHE A 585 28.49 -21.76 32.64
CA PHE A 585 28.03 -21.44 31.30
C PHE A 585 28.81 -20.29 30.67
N LYS A 586 28.95 -19.17 31.37
CA LYS A 586 29.72 -18.01 30.88
C LYS A 586 31.13 -18.37 30.50
N LYS A 587 31.83 -19.09 31.38
CA LYS A 587 33.21 -19.52 31.12
C LYS A 587 33.27 -20.54 29.96
N GLY A 588 32.47 -21.60 30.02
CA GLY A 588 32.47 -22.66 29.02
C GLY A 588 32.05 -22.18 27.64
N PHE A 589 31.08 -21.28 27.59
CA PHE A 589 30.64 -20.70 26.34
C PHE A 589 31.78 -19.93 25.64
N MET A 590 32.52 -19.10 26.37
CA MET A 590 33.65 -18.34 25.85
C MET A 590 34.83 -19.22 25.41
N GLU A 591 35.08 -20.34 26.13
CA GLU A 591 36.13 -21.33 25.77
C GLU A 591 35.72 -22.18 24.57
N ALA A 592 34.43 -22.30 24.24
CA ALA A 592 33.89 -23.12 23.18
C ALA A 592 33.90 -22.45 21.78
N SER A 593 34.66 -21.39 21.57
CA SER A 593 34.71 -20.62 20.31
C SER A 593 33.33 -20.08 19.92
N PRO A 594 32.80 -19.13 20.67
CA PRO A 594 31.50 -18.56 20.41
C PRO A 594 31.47 -17.76 19.10
N VAL A 595 30.34 -17.76 18.42
CA VAL A 595 30.10 -17.01 17.18
C VAL A 595 28.73 -16.36 17.22
N LEU A 596 28.59 -15.24 16.47
CA LEU A 596 27.31 -14.63 16.20
C LEU A 596 26.65 -15.28 15.00
N LEU A 597 25.33 -15.48 15.11
CA LEU A 597 24.46 -15.85 14.01
C LEU A 597 23.64 -14.64 13.58
N GLU A 598 23.61 -14.36 12.29
CA GLU A 598 22.76 -13.32 11.71
C GLU A 598 21.47 -13.92 11.14
N PRO A 599 20.32 -13.24 11.29
CA PRO A 599 19.08 -13.71 10.67
C PRO A 599 19.12 -13.49 9.16
N ILE A 600 18.72 -14.51 8.43
CA ILE A 600 18.60 -14.55 6.98
C ILE A 600 17.13 -14.46 6.61
N ALA A 601 16.82 -13.60 5.66
CA ALA A 601 15.50 -13.50 5.05
C ALA A 601 15.50 -14.23 3.70
N SER A 602 14.41 -14.93 3.42
CA SER A 602 14.05 -15.34 2.07
C SER A 602 13.39 -14.16 1.37
N LEU A 603 14.07 -13.61 0.39
CA LEU A 603 13.66 -12.43 -0.37
C LEU A 603 13.16 -12.87 -1.74
N THR A 604 11.95 -12.40 -2.10
CA THR A 604 11.40 -12.53 -3.46
C THR A 604 11.37 -11.15 -4.11
N VAL A 605 12.01 -11.00 -5.29
CA VAL A 605 12.06 -9.74 -6.04
C VAL A 605 11.55 -9.96 -7.45
N THR A 606 10.57 -9.17 -7.87
CA THR A 606 10.05 -9.20 -9.25
C THR A 606 10.37 -7.91 -9.97
N VAL A 607 11.04 -8.01 -11.12
CA VAL A 607 11.44 -6.86 -11.96
C VAL A 607 11.27 -7.19 -13.43
N PRO A 608 11.14 -6.17 -14.33
CA PRO A 608 11.23 -6.40 -15.77
C PRO A 608 12.56 -7.00 -16.18
N ASP A 609 12.57 -7.78 -17.26
CA ASP A 609 13.76 -8.52 -17.77
C ASP A 609 14.99 -7.62 -17.93
N ASP A 610 14.81 -6.38 -18.36
CA ASP A 610 15.87 -5.41 -18.61
C ASP A 610 16.72 -5.09 -17.35
N TYR A 611 16.15 -5.24 -16.16
CA TYR A 611 16.80 -4.92 -14.88
C TYR A 611 17.43 -6.13 -14.18
N THR A 612 17.38 -7.30 -14.79
CA THR A 612 17.88 -8.57 -14.21
C THR A 612 19.34 -8.46 -13.75
N GLY A 613 20.22 -7.91 -14.59
CA GLY A 613 21.64 -7.77 -14.29
C GLY A 613 21.93 -6.84 -13.12
N ASP A 614 21.26 -5.71 -13.08
CA ASP A 614 21.42 -4.69 -12.04
C ASP A 614 20.95 -5.19 -10.68
N VAL A 615 19.81 -5.90 -10.65
CA VAL A 615 19.26 -6.50 -9.42
C VAL A 615 20.17 -7.59 -8.89
N MET A 616 20.69 -8.48 -9.75
CA MET A 616 21.66 -9.50 -9.33
C MET A 616 22.94 -8.86 -8.76
N GLY A 617 23.42 -7.80 -9.39
CA GLY A 617 24.61 -7.06 -8.93
C GLY A 617 24.38 -6.43 -7.56
N ASP A 618 23.21 -5.84 -7.30
CA ASP A 618 22.88 -5.23 -6.01
C ASP A 618 22.65 -6.28 -4.91
N LEU A 619 21.97 -7.39 -5.21
CA LEU A 619 21.80 -8.49 -4.26
C LEU A 619 23.16 -9.06 -3.82
N ASN A 620 24.09 -9.25 -4.74
CA ASN A 620 25.45 -9.71 -4.42
C ASN A 620 26.20 -8.72 -3.51
N LYS A 621 26.08 -7.40 -3.75
CA LYS A 621 26.68 -6.36 -2.88
C LYS A 621 26.12 -6.41 -1.47
N ARG A 622 24.87 -6.81 -1.31
CA ARG A 622 24.18 -6.97 -0.03
C ARG A 622 24.39 -8.33 0.62
N ARG A 623 25.30 -9.13 0.10
CA ARG A 623 25.57 -10.50 0.53
C ARG A 623 24.38 -11.45 0.30
N GLY A 624 23.48 -11.09 -0.63
CA GLY A 624 22.37 -11.94 -1.04
C GLY A 624 22.84 -13.10 -1.90
N ARG A 625 22.34 -14.30 -1.63
CA ARG A 625 22.58 -15.52 -2.40
C ARG A 625 21.34 -15.85 -3.22
N VAL A 626 21.40 -15.63 -4.53
CA VAL A 626 20.29 -15.96 -5.44
C VAL A 626 20.14 -17.48 -5.51
N LEU A 627 18.97 -17.98 -5.14
CA LEU A 627 18.62 -19.40 -5.14
C LEU A 627 17.92 -19.83 -6.42
N GLY A 628 17.17 -18.92 -7.03
CA GLY A 628 16.42 -19.18 -8.25
C GLY A 628 16.01 -17.90 -8.97
N MET A 629 15.73 -18.05 -10.26
CA MET A 629 15.21 -17.01 -11.13
C MET A 629 14.19 -17.64 -12.07
N ASN A 630 12.97 -17.13 -12.05
CA ASN A 630 11.85 -17.67 -12.80
C ASN A 630 11.23 -16.58 -13.67
N PRO A 631 10.97 -16.84 -14.95
CA PRO A 631 10.19 -15.92 -15.77
C PRO A 631 8.73 -15.90 -15.30
N VAL A 632 8.15 -14.70 -15.17
CA VAL A 632 6.74 -14.50 -14.86
C VAL A 632 6.07 -13.72 -16.00
N SER A 633 4.75 -13.73 -16.03
CA SER A 633 3.98 -13.08 -17.09
C SER A 633 4.33 -11.59 -17.23
N GLY A 634 4.24 -11.06 -18.46
CA GLY A 634 4.45 -9.64 -18.75
C GLY A 634 5.93 -9.23 -18.86
N GLY A 635 6.83 -10.13 -19.30
CA GLY A 635 8.26 -9.81 -19.50
C GLY A 635 8.98 -9.45 -18.21
N LYS A 636 8.65 -10.16 -17.13
CA LYS A 636 9.23 -9.95 -15.79
C LYS A 636 9.98 -11.20 -15.32
N GLN A 637 10.99 -11.01 -14.47
CA GLN A 637 11.71 -12.07 -13.77
C GLN A 637 11.44 -11.98 -12.27
N GLU A 638 11.26 -13.14 -11.66
CA GLU A 638 11.16 -13.29 -10.22
C GLU A 638 12.45 -13.95 -9.69
N PHE A 639 13.12 -13.27 -8.77
CA PHE A 639 14.28 -13.77 -8.05
C PHE A 639 13.85 -14.27 -6.67
N VAL A 640 14.37 -15.42 -6.29
CA VAL A 640 14.32 -15.87 -4.90
C VAL A 640 15.77 -15.90 -4.38
N ALA A 641 16.02 -15.22 -3.27
CA ALA A 641 17.36 -15.10 -2.70
C ALA A 641 17.33 -15.16 -1.17
N ASP A 642 18.35 -15.77 -0.59
CA ASP A 642 18.65 -15.61 0.84
C ASP A 642 19.50 -14.34 1.03
N ILE A 643 19.08 -13.48 1.93
CA ILE A 643 19.78 -12.22 2.23
C ILE A 643 19.82 -11.97 3.73
N PRO A 644 20.97 -11.52 4.30
CA PRO A 644 20.99 -11.06 5.68
C PRO A 644 19.97 -9.92 5.89
N MET A 645 19.21 -9.95 6.99
CA MET A 645 18.20 -8.91 7.25
C MET A 645 18.80 -7.50 7.32
N THR A 646 20.07 -7.37 7.67
CA THR A 646 20.80 -6.10 7.59
C THR A 646 20.94 -5.56 6.17
N GLY A 647 20.93 -6.45 5.16
CA GLY A 647 20.99 -6.09 3.74
C GLY A 647 19.69 -5.52 3.19
N LEU A 648 18.57 -5.68 3.90
CA LEU A 648 17.27 -5.15 3.51
C LEU A 648 17.07 -3.66 3.85
N PHE A 649 17.91 -3.10 4.71
CA PHE A 649 17.81 -1.67 5.04
C PHE A 649 18.06 -0.80 3.82
N GLY A 650 17.10 0.10 3.53
CA GLY A 650 17.12 0.96 2.35
C GLY A 650 16.98 0.22 1.00
N TYR A 651 16.67 -1.07 0.99
CA TYR A 651 16.52 -1.84 -0.24
C TYR A 651 15.37 -1.33 -1.12
N CYS A 652 14.26 -0.93 -0.50
CA CYS A 652 13.11 -0.34 -1.19
C CYS A 652 13.52 0.84 -2.10
N THR A 653 14.24 1.79 -1.54
CA THR A 653 14.68 3.00 -2.25
C THR A 653 15.64 2.66 -3.38
N VAL A 654 16.60 1.77 -3.13
CA VAL A 654 17.58 1.36 -4.14
C VAL A 654 16.91 0.57 -5.27
N LEU A 655 16.04 -0.39 -4.96
CA LEU A 655 15.30 -1.16 -5.97
C LEU A 655 14.43 -0.25 -6.86
N ARG A 656 13.70 0.69 -6.25
CA ARG A 656 12.88 1.65 -6.98
C ARG A 656 13.72 2.57 -7.86
N SER A 657 14.82 3.09 -7.35
CA SER A 657 15.75 3.92 -8.13
C SER A 657 16.32 3.16 -9.33
N MET A 658 16.73 1.93 -9.11
CA MET A 658 17.34 1.07 -10.13
C MET A 658 16.35 0.68 -11.24
N THR A 659 15.10 0.42 -10.88
CA THR A 659 14.06 -0.09 -11.80
C THR A 659 13.07 0.97 -12.24
N GLY A 660 13.34 2.25 -11.94
CA GLY A 660 12.38 3.34 -12.16
C GLY A 660 11.04 3.11 -11.48
N GLY A 661 11.01 2.44 -10.32
CA GLY A 661 9.80 2.12 -9.57
C GLY A 661 9.04 0.88 -10.04
N ARG A 662 9.57 0.11 -11.01
CA ARG A 662 8.92 -1.11 -11.52
C ARG A 662 9.14 -2.33 -10.63
N GLY A 663 10.28 -2.36 -9.90
CA GLY A 663 10.62 -3.47 -9.02
C GLY A 663 9.72 -3.53 -7.79
N VAL A 664 9.28 -4.73 -7.44
CA VAL A 664 8.57 -5.04 -6.21
C VAL A 664 9.27 -6.16 -5.48
N TYR A 665 9.19 -6.19 -4.16
CA TYR A 665 9.76 -7.26 -3.36
C TYR A 665 8.92 -7.60 -2.14
N SER A 666 9.11 -8.80 -1.66
CA SER A 666 8.63 -9.28 -0.36
C SER A 666 9.71 -10.11 0.29
N TYR A 667 9.65 -10.24 1.61
CA TYR A 667 10.58 -11.07 2.35
C TYR A 667 9.93 -11.69 3.57
N GLU A 668 10.49 -12.83 3.98
CA GLU A 668 10.11 -13.52 5.21
C GLU A 668 11.38 -13.97 5.93
N PHE A 669 11.34 -14.07 7.27
CA PHE A 669 12.44 -14.68 8.01
C PHE A 669 12.58 -16.15 7.57
N SER A 670 13.82 -16.57 7.25
CA SER A 670 14.11 -17.94 6.84
C SER A 670 14.81 -18.72 7.97
N HIS A 671 16.03 -18.35 8.30
CA HIS A 671 16.85 -19.07 9.26
C HIS A 671 17.99 -18.19 9.82
N TYR A 672 18.79 -18.77 10.67
CA TYR A 672 20.03 -18.15 11.16
C TYR A 672 21.27 -18.76 10.48
N GLU A 673 22.21 -17.93 10.06
CA GLU A 673 23.54 -18.36 9.57
C GLU A 673 24.64 -17.65 10.36
N GLN A 674 25.84 -18.27 10.39
CA GLN A 674 26.99 -17.64 11.01
C GLN A 674 27.34 -16.34 10.28
N ALA A 675 27.38 -15.23 11.03
CA ALA A 675 27.82 -13.96 10.50
C ALA A 675 29.32 -13.99 10.12
N PRO A 676 29.74 -13.30 9.04
CA PRO A 676 31.16 -13.10 8.71
C PRO A 676 31.91 -12.41 9.86
N SER A 677 33.24 -12.62 9.91
CA SER A 677 34.06 -12.11 11.02
C SER A 677 34.01 -10.60 11.18
N ASP A 678 34.02 -9.86 10.08
CA ASP A 678 33.91 -8.38 10.08
C ASP A 678 32.57 -7.90 10.65
N VAL A 679 31.46 -8.58 10.33
CA VAL A 679 30.13 -8.29 10.89
C VAL A 679 30.07 -8.62 12.37
N GLN A 680 30.64 -9.76 12.79
CA GLN A 680 30.71 -10.12 14.21
C GLN A 680 31.49 -9.10 15.03
N GLU A 681 32.70 -8.72 14.59
CA GLU A 681 33.55 -7.75 15.27
C GLU A 681 32.88 -6.38 15.38
N ALA A 682 32.22 -5.93 14.30
CA ALA A 682 31.49 -4.68 14.28
C ALA A 682 30.32 -4.69 15.30
N GLU A 683 29.53 -5.78 15.32
CA GLU A 683 28.37 -5.89 16.22
C GLU A 683 28.77 -6.06 17.70
N ILE A 684 29.80 -6.84 17.99
CA ILE A 684 30.37 -6.97 19.34
C ILE A 684 30.87 -5.61 19.85
N SER A 685 31.60 -4.87 19.00
CA SER A 685 32.12 -3.54 19.34
C SER A 685 31.03 -2.52 19.58
N LYS A 686 29.94 -2.59 18.81
CA LYS A 686 28.76 -1.73 18.95
C LYS A 686 28.04 -1.99 20.27
N ARG A 687 27.81 -3.26 20.61
CA ARG A 687 27.16 -3.67 21.86
C ARG A 687 27.95 -3.31 23.11
N ALA A 688 29.29 -3.48 23.05
CA ALA A 688 30.17 -3.07 24.15
C ALA A 688 30.14 -1.56 24.47
N LYS A 689 29.72 -0.72 23.50
CA LYS A 689 29.52 0.72 23.71
C LYS A 689 28.14 1.08 24.24
N GLU A 690 27.16 0.21 24.10
CA GLU A 690 25.78 0.40 24.57
C GLU A 690 25.59 -0.05 26.04
N GLU A 691 26.47 -0.93 26.57
CA GLU A 691 26.55 -1.32 28.00
C GLU A 691 27.40 -0.35 28.79
#